data_2cab4c5d50cd57be4794633427b4bd90
#
_entry.id   2cab4c5d50cd57be4794633427b4bd90
#
_cell.length_a   1.000
_cell.length_b   1.000
_cell.length_c   1.000
_cell.angle_alpha   90.00
_cell.angle_beta   90.00
_cell.angle_gamma   90.00
#
_symmetry.space_group_name_H-M   'P 1'
#
loop_
_entity.id
_entity.type
_entity.pdbx_description
1 polymer ?
#
loop_
_entity_poly.entity_id
_entity_poly.type
_entity_poly.pdbx_seq_one_letter_code
_entity_poly.pdbx_strand_id
1 'polypeptide(L)'
;MDKKRIIIIGGGFGGVKCAATLSKELRRDNAEIVLFDRQNHLVFSPLLAEVVGSSINPLDVVVPLRQLLPRVFCRTEEIQTVDFDKNEVEYHGEDEQAARMHYDHLVIACGSVTNLNVVPGMADHGFPLKNVADASNLRSHIMAQMEQAEISNDPARKRWHLTVLVVGGGYSGVEAAGEINDLIRESARYFHNWTKADLKVVLIHSRDQILPEISPGLRDFARKKMEKAGVQMVLNARVVSTTPEGVTLEDGTLLRGATIVCTIGSSAAPVIGGLKAPKEKGRLATEPDLRVRGARNVWAIGDCACIVNSLNGEISPTTGQFAEREGRQCAQNIVRSLRGEPTQPFRFKLLGELCSIGGHSAVADLFGMHLSGFLAWFVWRGVYLFKLPTIGRRMQVGFDWASLLLFPRDLAYVRSEATQRVSHAHYDAGDFIFKQGDAPTNFYVLEQGEVEVLRSTNGADGKVSGNGAGYEVVTVLGSGSFFGERALLGNRPRVMSIRARTPVDVLVMGKNVFTQMSGALGPLRDALAQTLNRRVVDMWKNRPQVYELLRKTPVRQLMEAAPQPLLKPTTTMQEASQAFVEHGHEFFYVSADGAKIDGVVTITDLYRAQPGSTNSETPASEFMTKNPVVVAADDDCSVAAAAIREYRLKSLPVVERKDDRKLVGCIRVRRLMGFVMKESARTASSR
;
A
#
# COMPACT_ATOMS: atom_id res chain seq x y z
N MET A 1 -39.60 -13.16 -27.22
CA MET A 1 -39.16 -13.42 -25.81
C MET A 1 -38.05 -12.47 -25.50
N ASP A 2 -38.14 -11.73 -24.43
CA ASP A 2 -37.04 -10.85 -24.00
C ASP A 2 -35.78 -11.68 -23.74
N LYS A 3 -34.67 -11.18 -24.25
CA LYS A 3 -33.35 -11.82 -24.15
C LYS A 3 -32.90 -11.83 -22.69
N LYS A 4 -32.60 -13.01 -22.15
CA LYS A 4 -32.14 -13.14 -20.76
C LYS A 4 -30.72 -12.63 -20.58
N ARG A 5 -30.48 -11.78 -19.59
CA ARG A 5 -29.17 -11.23 -19.30
C ARG A 5 -28.51 -11.96 -18.13
N ILE A 6 -27.32 -12.49 -18.40
CA ILE A 6 -26.50 -13.17 -17.39
C ILE A 6 -25.24 -12.31 -17.19
N ILE A 7 -25.07 -11.79 -15.97
CA ILE A 7 -23.89 -11.01 -15.59
C ILE A 7 -22.92 -11.91 -14.82
N ILE A 8 -21.63 -11.82 -15.14
CA ILE A 8 -20.54 -12.51 -14.45
C ILE A 8 -19.58 -11.46 -13.94
N ILE A 9 -19.30 -11.45 -12.63
CA ILE A 9 -18.34 -10.56 -11.99
C ILE A 9 -17.04 -11.33 -11.73
N GLY A 10 -15.98 -11.00 -12.47
CA GLY A 10 -14.66 -11.62 -12.37
C GLY A 10 -14.28 -12.48 -13.57
N GLY A 11 -13.15 -12.12 -14.20
CA GLY A 11 -12.53 -12.79 -15.36
C GLY A 11 -11.43 -13.80 -14.99
N GLY A 12 -11.47 -14.35 -13.77
CA GLY A 12 -10.59 -15.43 -13.32
C GLY A 12 -11.00 -16.80 -13.86
N PHE A 13 -10.35 -17.88 -13.38
CA PHE A 13 -10.59 -19.26 -13.87
C PHE A 13 -12.06 -19.67 -13.82
N GLY A 14 -12.77 -19.38 -12.73
CA GLY A 14 -14.18 -19.73 -12.55
C GLY A 14 -15.07 -18.94 -13.49
N GLY A 15 -14.94 -17.61 -13.54
CA GLY A 15 -15.77 -16.73 -14.36
C GLY A 15 -15.59 -16.97 -15.85
N VAL A 16 -14.34 -17.07 -16.33
CA VAL A 16 -14.04 -17.41 -17.73
C VAL A 16 -14.62 -18.77 -18.12
N LYS A 17 -14.48 -19.77 -17.24
CA LYS A 17 -15.04 -21.10 -17.51
C LYS A 17 -16.55 -21.12 -17.53
N CYS A 18 -17.18 -20.36 -16.63
CA CYS A 18 -18.63 -20.18 -16.60
C CYS A 18 -19.11 -19.49 -17.90
N ALA A 19 -18.52 -18.35 -18.25
CA ALA A 19 -18.84 -17.61 -19.47
C ALA A 19 -18.67 -18.44 -20.74
N ALA A 20 -17.55 -19.15 -20.88
CA ALA A 20 -17.27 -20.02 -22.01
C ALA A 20 -18.28 -21.18 -22.12
N THR A 21 -18.70 -21.75 -20.98
CA THR A 21 -19.70 -22.83 -20.98
C THR A 21 -21.07 -22.29 -21.36
N LEU A 22 -21.52 -21.19 -20.75
CA LEU A 22 -22.79 -20.54 -21.10
C LEU A 22 -22.86 -20.16 -22.58
N SER A 23 -21.76 -19.59 -23.14
CA SER A 23 -21.72 -19.17 -24.54
C SER A 23 -21.78 -20.33 -25.54
N LYS A 24 -21.51 -21.56 -25.11
CA LYS A 24 -21.68 -22.81 -25.90
C LYS A 24 -23.07 -23.37 -25.80
N GLU A 25 -23.65 -23.34 -24.59
CA GLU A 25 -24.96 -23.95 -24.27
C GLU A 25 -26.15 -23.07 -24.70
N LEU A 26 -25.96 -21.74 -24.70
CA LEU A 26 -27.00 -20.77 -25.02
C LEU A 26 -26.79 -20.14 -26.39
N ARG A 27 -27.87 -19.97 -27.15
CA ARG A 27 -27.84 -19.23 -28.40
C ARG A 27 -27.81 -17.72 -28.13
N ARG A 28 -27.14 -16.95 -28.99
CA ARG A 28 -27.06 -15.46 -28.88
C ARG A 28 -28.42 -14.79 -28.85
N ASP A 29 -29.42 -15.38 -29.52
CA ASP A 29 -30.74 -14.81 -29.62
C ASP A 29 -31.56 -14.97 -28.33
N ASN A 30 -31.18 -15.92 -27.46
CA ASN A 30 -31.92 -16.26 -26.24
C ASN A 30 -31.26 -15.68 -24.98
N ALA A 31 -29.97 -15.38 -25.00
CA ALA A 31 -29.25 -14.85 -23.85
C ALA A 31 -28.15 -13.85 -24.23
N GLU A 32 -27.96 -12.86 -23.39
CA GLU A 32 -26.85 -11.93 -23.39
C GLU A 32 -25.95 -12.25 -22.19
N ILE A 33 -24.67 -12.52 -22.46
CA ILE A 33 -23.69 -12.81 -21.40
C ILE A 33 -22.74 -11.63 -21.31
N VAL A 34 -22.67 -10.99 -20.13
CA VAL A 34 -21.81 -9.84 -19.85
C VAL A 34 -20.82 -10.23 -18.76
N LEU A 35 -19.53 -10.06 -19.00
CA LEU A 35 -18.48 -10.32 -18.03
C LEU A 35 -17.79 -9.03 -17.65
N PHE A 36 -17.81 -8.70 -16.35
CA PHE A 36 -17.09 -7.56 -15.77
C PHE A 36 -15.81 -8.02 -15.10
N ASP A 37 -14.71 -7.37 -15.41
CA ASP A 37 -13.44 -7.52 -14.69
C ASP A 37 -12.64 -6.22 -14.78
N ARG A 38 -11.89 -5.87 -13.74
CA ARG A 38 -11.00 -4.70 -13.72
C ARG A 38 -9.87 -4.82 -14.75
N GLN A 39 -9.50 -6.04 -15.10
CA GLN A 39 -8.46 -6.35 -16.08
C GLN A 39 -9.08 -6.87 -17.37
N ASN A 40 -8.45 -6.56 -18.50
CA ASN A 40 -8.91 -7.04 -19.81
C ASN A 40 -8.42 -8.47 -20.14
N HIS A 41 -7.77 -9.14 -19.18
CA HIS A 41 -7.10 -10.42 -19.38
C HIS A 41 -7.23 -11.37 -18.19
N LEU A 42 -7.21 -12.66 -18.49
CA LEU A 42 -7.02 -13.73 -17.51
C LEU A 42 -5.53 -13.89 -17.21
N VAL A 43 -5.17 -13.94 -15.93
CA VAL A 43 -3.82 -14.30 -15.47
C VAL A 43 -3.75 -15.78 -15.19
N PHE A 44 -2.78 -16.48 -15.79
CA PHE A 44 -2.50 -17.87 -15.47
C PHE A 44 -1.57 -17.94 -14.26
N SER A 45 -2.18 -17.72 -13.09
CA SER A 45 -1.47 -17.53 -11.81
C SER A 45 -0.48 -18.65 -11.40
N PRO A 46 -0.63 -19.93 -11.80
CA PRO A 46 0.35 -20.96 -11.47
C PRO A 46 1.77 -20.70 -12.00
N LEU A 47 1.93 -19.83 -12.99
CA LEU A 47 3.24 -19.52 -13.57
C LEU A 47 3.81 -18.16 -13.10
N LEU A 48 3.18 -17.49 -12.13
CA LEU A 48 3.67 -16.20 -11.64
C LEU A 48 5.04 -16.29 -10.95
N ALA A 49 5.33 -17.37 -10.26
CA ALA A 49 6.66 -17.60 -9.67
C ALA A 49 7.76 -17.64 -10.74
N GLU A 50 7.50 -18.28 -11.89
CA GLU A 50 8.44 -18.31 -13.01
C GLU A 50 8.63 -16.94 -13.68
N VAL A 51 7.60 -16.06 -13.65
CA VAL A 51 7.75 -14.65 -14.06
C VAL A 51 8.72 -13.93 -13.15
N VAL A 52 8.59 -14.11 -11.83
CA VAL A 52 9.52 -13.54 -10.84
C VAL A 52 10.95 -14.05 -11.09
N GLY A 53 11.09 -15.35 -11.36
CA GLY A 53 12.36 -16.00 -11.67
C GLY A 53 12.94 -15.68 -13.04
N SER A 54 12.32 -14.80 -13.85
CA SER A 54 12.72 -14.54 -15.25
C SER A 54 12.78 -15.80 -16.14
N SER A 55 11.97 -16.81 -15.81
CA SER A 55 11.86 -18.05 -16.60
C SER A 55 10.84 -17.92 -17.72
N ILE A 56 9.89 -17.00 -17.61
CA ILE A 56 8.80 -16.74 -18.55
C ILE A 56 8.60 -15.25 -18.69
N ASN A 57 8.29 -14.79 -19.91
CA ASN A 57 7.90 -13.40 -20.15
C ASN A 57 6.55 -13.09 -19.45
N PRO A 58 6.41 -11.95 -18.73
CA PRO A 58 5.16 -11.57 -18.06
C PRO A 58 3.92 -11.60 -18.96
N LEU A 59 4.05 -11.25 -20.23
CA LEU A 59 2.92 -11.25 -21.17
C LEU A 59 2.48 -12.65 -21.61
N ASP A 60 3.30 -13.68 -21.40
CA ASP A 60 2.99 -15.04 -21.86
C ASP A 60 2.12 -15.82 -20.87
N VAL A 61 1.98 -15.31 -19.63
CA VAL A 61 1.07 -15.85 -18.63
C VAL A 61 -0.29 -15.13 -18.59
N VAL A 62 -0.55 -14.19 -19.49
CA VAL A 62 -1.82 -13.49 -19.62
C VAL A 62 -2.51 -13.75 -20.94
N VAL A 63 -3.84 -13.86 -20.92
CA VAL A 63 -4.64 -14.06 -22.14
C VAL A 63 -5.81 -13.07 -22.16
N PRO A 64 -5.95 -12.23 -23.22
CA PRO A 64 -7.03 -11.26 -23.31
C PRO A 64 -8.41 -11.92 -23.26
N LEU A 65 -9.30 -11.44 -22.39
CA LEU A 65 -10.66 -11.98 -22.21
C LEU A 65 -11.46 -11.97 -23.50
N ARG A 66 -11.36 -10.91 -24.31
CA ARG A 66 -12.07 -10.81 -25.59
C ARG A 66 -11.63 -11.84 -26.60
N GLN A 67 -10.37 -12.31 -26.54
CA GLN A 67 -9.87 -13.39 -27.40
C GLN A 67 -10.34 -14.78 -26.91
N LEU A 68 -10.44 -14.94 -25.57
CA LEU A 68 -10.95 -16.20 -24.98
C LEU A 68 -12.46 -16.36 -25.16
N LEU A 69 -13.19 -15.24 -25.14
CA LEU A 69 -14.64 -15.20 -25.03
C LEU A 69 -15.29 -14.35 -26.15
N PRO A 70 -15.13 -14.72 -27.44
CA PRO A 70 -15.58 -13.88 -28.57
C PRO A 70 -17.11 -13.70 -28.66
N ARG A 71 -17.88 -14.47 -27.88
CA ARG A 71 -19.35 -14.41 -27.83
C ARG A 71 -19.88 -13.73 -26.57
N VAL A 72 -19.02 -13.24 -25.68
CA VAL A 72 -19.35 -12.62 -24.40
C VAL A 72 -19.02 -11.14 -24.48
N PHE A 73 -19.87 -10.30 -23.94
CA PHE A 73 -19.60 -8.86 -23.80
C PHE A 73 -18.68 -8.65 -22.59
N CYS A 74 -17.37 -8.52 -22.85
CA CYS A 74 -16.39 -8.24 -21.81
C CYS A 74 -16.34 -6.75 -21.53
N ARG A 75 -16.45 -6.34 -20.26
CA ARG A 75 -16.36 -4.97 -19.75
C ARG A 75 -15.23 -4.86 -18.75
N THR A 76 -14.37 -3.86 -18.94
CA THR A 76 -13.21 -3.59 -18.06
C THR A 76 -13.56 -2.51 -17.05
N GLU A 77 -14.69 -2.71 -16.35
CA GLU A 77 -15.21 -1.82 -15.32
C GLU A 77 -15.32 -2.58 -14.00
N GLU A 78 -15.21 -1.84 -12.90
CA GLU A 78 -15.33 -2.40 -11.55
C GLU A 78 -16.77 -2.28 -11.06
N ILE A 79 -17.31 -3.40 -10.60
CA ILE A 79 -18.60 -3.42 -9.92
C ILE A 79 -18.42 -2.86 -8.51
N GLN A 80 -19.17 -1.82 -8.19
CA GLN A 80 -19.15 -1.15 -6.90
C GLN A 80 -20.08 -1.82 -5.90
N THR A 81 -21.29 -2.13 -6.34
CA THR A 81 -22.29 -2.79 -5.49
C THR A 81 -23.27 -3.65 -6.30
N VAL A 82 -23.97 -4.51 -5.61
CA VAL A 82 -25.03 -5.37 -6.17
C VAL A 82 -26.27 -5.24 -5.32
N ASP A 83 -27.39 -4.90 -5.94
CA ASP A 83 -28.72 -4.89 -5.34
C ASP A 83 -29.46 -6.20 -5.72
N PHE A 84 -29.57 -7.12 -4.78
CA PHE A 84 -30.24 -8.42 -4.99
C PHE A 84 -31.76 -8.29 -5.10
N ASP A 85 -32.34 -7.26 -4.48
CA ASP A 85 -33.79 -7.05 -4.47
C ASP A 85 -34.26 -6.51 -5.83
N LYS A 86 -33.44 -5.64 -6.44
CA LYS A 86 -33.74 -5.07 -7.78
C LYS A 86 -33.14 -5.85 -8.93
N ASN A 87 -32.31 -6.85 -8.66
CA ASN A 87 -31.51 -7.58 -9.64
C ASN A 87 -30.63 -6.63 -10.50
N GLU A 88 -29.90 -5.72 -9.85
CA GLU A 88 -29.06 -4.73 -10.52
C GLU A 88 -27.63 -4.80 -9.99
N VAL A 89 -26.66 -4.57 -10.88
CA VAL A 89 -25.29 -4.27 -10.55
C VAL A 89 -25.02 -2.79 -10.83
N GLU A 90 -24.27 -2.14 -9.94
CA GLU A 90 -23.81 -0.76 -10.09
C GLU A 90 -22.32 -0.74 -10.38
N TYR A 91 -21.90 0.03 -11.36
CA TYR A 91 -20.52 0.16 -11.81
C TYR A 91 -20.24 1.60 -12.26
N HIS A 92 -18.97 1.98 -12.36
CA HIS A 92 -18.59 3.26 -12.96
C HIS A 92 -18.70 3.15 -14.48
N GLY A 93 -19.57 3.99 -15.07
CA GLY A 93 -19.71 4.14 -16.51
C GLY A 93 -18.69 5.12 -17.09
N GLU A 94 -18.94 5.51 -18.34
CA GLU A 94 -18.21 6.60 -18.99
C GLU A 94 -18.37 7.88 -18.14
N ASP A 95 -17.32 8.67 -18.01
CA ASP A 95 -17.25 9.88 -17.15
C ASP A 95 -17.37 9.64 -15.63
N GLU A 96 -17.00 8.45 -15.14
CA GLU A 96 -17.04 8.08 -13.69
C GLU A 96 -18.44 8.20 -13.05
N GLN A 97 -19.51 8.30 -13.86
CA GLN A 97 -20.87 8.30 -13.35
C GLN A 97 -21.33 6.89 -13.02
N ALA A 98 -22.06 6.77 -11.92
CA ALA A 98 -22.66 5.50 -11.53
C ALA A 98 -23.68 5.04 -12.56
N ALA A 99 -23.42 3.89 -13.19
CA ALA A 99 -24.30 3.25 -14.14
C ALA A 99 -24.87 1.96 -13.54
N ARG A 100 -26.07 1.56 -13.94
CA ARG A 100 -26.73 0.35 -13.47
C ARG A 100 -27.08 -0.57 -14.62
N MET A 101 -26.97 -1.87 -14.35
CA MET A 101 -27.37 -2.90 -15.31
C MET A 101 -28.21 -3.98 -14.61
N HIS A 102 -29.37 -4.24 -15.15
CA HIS A 102 -30.26 -5.30 -14.68
C HIS A 102 -29.77 -6.67 -15.15
N TYR A 103 -29.96 -7.72 -14.31
CA TYR A 103 -29.66 -9.11 -14.63
C TYR A 103 -30.84 -10.05 -14.35
N ASP A 104 -30.97 -11.09 -15.15
CA ASP A 104 -31.83 -12.24 -14.85
C ASP A 104 -31.08 -13.28 -14.00
N HIS A 105 -29.76 -13.47 -14.28
CA HIS A 105 -28.87 -14.27 -13.44
C HIS A 105 -27.56 -13.51 -13.22
N LEU A 106 -27.02 -13.63 -12.00
CA LEU A 106 -25.74 -13.06 -11.61
C LEU A 106 -24.79 -14.17 -11.13
N VAL A 107 -23.56 -14.15 -11.62
CA VAL A 107 -22.48 -15.02 -11.13
C VAL A 107 -21.40 -14.17 -10.49
N ILE A 108 -21.13 -14.38 -9.21
CA ILE A 108 -20.07 -13.71 -8.47
C ILE A 108 -18.86 -14.64 -8.47
N ALA A 109 -17.81 -14.25 -9.23
CA ALA A 109 -16.59 -15.00 -9.45
C ALA A 109 -15.35 -14.12 -9.26
N CYS A 110 -15.44 -13.08 -8.42
CA CYS A 110 -14.42 -12.05 -8.23
C CYS A 110 -13.14 -12.54 -7.50
N GLY A 111 -13.11 -13.81 -7.10
CA GLY A 111 -11.93 -14.45 -6.52
C GLY A 111 -11.54 -13.91 -5.16
N SER A 112 -10.23 -13.87 -4.91
CA SER A 112 -9.62 -13.39 -3.67
C SER A 112 -8.51 -12.38 -3.97
N VAL A 113 -8.24 -11.52 -2.98
CA VAL A 113 -7.14 -10.55 -2.98
C VAL A 113 -6.14 -10.91 -1.89
N THR A 114 -4.90 -10.45 -2.03
CA THR A 114 -3.92 -10.55 -0.94
C THR A 114 -4.25 -9.50 0.11
N ASN A 115 -4.55 -9.93 1.32
CA ASN A 115 -4.74 -9.04 2.46
C ASN A 115 -3.39 -8.76 3.12
N LEU A 116 -2.76 -7.68 2.72
CA LEU A 116 -1.47 -7.27 3.29
C LEU A 116 -1.59 -6.73 4.73
N ASN A 117 -2.80 -6.40 5.18
CA ASN A 117 -3.04 -5.89 6.54
C ASN A 117 -3.05 -6.99 7.61
N VAL A 118 -2.91 -8.27 7.24
CA VAL A 118 -2.78 -9.38 8.20
C VAL A 118 -1.54 -9.22 9.09
N VAL A 119 -0.49 -8.58 8.57
CA VAL A 119 0.73 -8.30 9.31
C VAL A 119 1.01 -6.80 9.24
N PRO A 120 1.11 -6.09 10.37
CA PRO A 120 1.47 -4.67 10.42
C PRO A 120 2.72 -4.34 9.61
N GLY A 121 2.64 -3.31 8.76
CA GLY A 121 3.71 -2.87 7.87
C GLY A 121 3.88 -3.69 6.58
N MET A 122 3.16 -4.83 6.42
CA MET A 122 3.28 -5.66 5.21
C MET A 122 2.75 -4.94 3.98
N ALA A 123 1.74 -4.09 4.11
CA ALA A 123 1.21 -3.28 3.02
C ALA A 123 2.23 -2.26 2.48
N ASP A 124 3.12 -1.76 3.36
CA ASP A 124 4.12 -0.76 3.02
C ASP A 124 5.43 -1.37 2.49
N HIS A 125 5.77 -2.59 2.93
CA HIS A 125 7.10 -3.18 2.72
C HIS A 125 7.08 -4.54 2.02
N GLY A 126 5.93 -5.20 1.95
CA GLY A 126 5.79 -6.53 1.36
C GLY A 126 5.37 -6.48 -0.11
N PHE A 127 5.90 -7.40 -0.89
CA PHE A 127 5.49 -7.64 -2.28
C PHE A 127 4.48 -8.78 -2.33
N PRO A 128 3.23 -8.55 -2.71
CA PRO A 128 2.28 -9.62 -2.97
C PRO A 128 2.65 -10.38 -4.26
N LEU A 129 2.06 -11.57 -4.44
CA LEU A 129 2.24 -12.37 -5.65
C LEU A 129 0.88 -12.94 -6.09
N LYS A 130 0.01 -12.08 -6.64
CA LYS A 130 -1.36 -12.47 -7.04
C LYS A 130 -1.65 -12.19 -8.52
N ASN A 131 -0.99 -11.20 -9.11
CA ASN A 131 -1.18 -10.81 -10.50
C ASN A 131 0.18 -10.59 -11.20
N VAL A 132 0.15 -10.32 -12.50
CA VAL A 132 1.37 -10.12 -13.31
C VAL A 132 2.15 -8.87 -12.92
N ALA A 133 1.44 -7.81 -12.52
CA ALA A 133 2.10 -6.59 -12.07
C ALA A 133 2.88 -6.83 -10.77
N ASP A 134 2.31 -7.61 -9.83
CA ASP A 134 3.00 -8.01 -8.60
C ASP A 134 4.30 -8.76 -8.93
N ALA A 135 4.21 -9.78 -9.81
CA ALA A 135 5.36 -10.58 -10.21
C ALA A 135 6.45 -9.73 -10.91
N SER A 136 6.05 -8.83 -11.81
CA SER A 136 6.96 -7.94 -12.53
C SER A 136 7.62 -6.91 -11.61
N ASN A 137 6.86 -6.35 -10.66
CA ASN A 137 7.38 -5.41 -9.68
C ASN A 137 8.37 -6.08 -8.72
N LEU A 138 8.02 -7.29 -8.23
CA LEU A 138 8.92 -8.08 -7.38
C LEU A 138 10.20 -8.45 -8.13
N ARG A 139 10.11 -8.92 -9.37
CA ARG A 139 11.26 -9.19 -10.23
C ARG A 139 12.15 -7.97 -10.38
N SER A 140 11.57 -6.83 -10.77
CA SER A 140 12.32 -5.57 -10.95
C SER A 140 12.97 -5.08 -9.66
N HIS A 141 12.28 -5.25 -8.52
CA HIS A 141 12.85 -4.94 -7.21
C HIS A 141 14.05 -5.82 -6.87
N ILE A 142 13.95 -7.15 -7.04
CA ILE A 142 15.06 -8.08 -6.78
C ILE A 142 16.28 -7.70 -7.62
N MET A 143 16.09 -7.42 -8.91
CA MET A 143 17.19 -7.01 -9.79
C MET A 143 17.81 -5.69 -9.34
N ALA A 144 16.99 -4.68 -8.97
CA ALA A 144 17.49 -3.43 -8.42
C ALA A 144 18.29 -3.64 -7.12
N GLN A 145 17.89 -4.60 -6.26
CA GLN A 145 18.64 -4.93 -5.05
C GLN A 145 19.99 -5.60 -5.36
N MET A 146 20.07 -6.45 -6.39
CA MET A 146 21.36 -7.01 -6.85
C MET A 146 22.31 -5.92 -7.32
N GLU A 147 21.82 -4.92 -8.08
CA GLU A 147 22.62 -3.76 -8.50
C GLU A 147 23.08 -2.90 -7.31
N GLN A 148 22.21 -2.71 -6.30
CA GLN A 148 22.59 -1.99 -5.08
C GLN A 148 23.67 -2.74 -4.28
N ALA A 149 23.60 -4.07 -4.27
CA ALA A 149 24.64 -4.90 -3.64
C ALA A 149 25.99 -4.77 -4.37
N GLU A 150 25.98 -4.66 -5.71
CA GLU A 150 27.19 -4.50 -6.52
C GLU A 150 27.94 -3.23 -6.20
N ILE A 151 27.24 -2.12 -5.99
CA ILE A 151 27.86 -0.82 -5.67
C ILE A 151 28.13 -0.61 -4.17
N SER A 152 27.65 -1.50 -3.30
CA SER A 152 27.84 -1.37 -1.85
C SER A 152 29.23 -1.83 -1.41
N ASN A 153 29.93 -1.01 -0.62
CA ASN A 153 31.20 -1.36 0.01
C ASN A 153 31.03 -1.93 1.43
N ASP A 154 29.84 -1.79 2.04
CA ASP A 154 29.53 -2.33 3.37
C ASP A 154 29.06 -3.78 3.28
N PRO A 155 29.79 -4.75 3.84
CA PRO A 155 29.40 -6.17 3.80
C PRO A 155 28.02 -6.45 4.46
N ALA A 156 27.64 -5.70 5.49
CA ALA A 156 26.34 -5.87 6.15
C ALA A 156 25.21 -5.38 5.26
N ARG A 157 25.40 -4.20 4.64
CA ARG A 157 24.45 -3.62 3.70
C ARG A 157 24.29 -4.47 2.44
N LYS A 158 25.41 -5.00 1.92
CA LYS A 158 25.43 -5.94 0.79
C LYS A 158 24.57 -7.18 1.07
N ARG A 159 24.81 -7.86 2.20
CA ARG A 159 24.01 -9.02 2.62
C ARG A 159 22.53 -8.68 2.79
N TRP A 160 22.23 -7.49 3.33
CA TRP A 160 20.85 -7.04 3.47
C TRP A 160 20.15 -6.91 2.10
N HIS A 161 20.80 -6.29 1.09
CA HIS A 161 20.29 -6.20 -0.27
C HIS A 161 20.03 -7.58 -0.90
N LEU A 162 20.91 -8.54 -0.65
CA LEU A 162 20.89 -9.89 -1.22
C LEU A 162 20.05 -10.89 -0.38
N THR A 163 19.35 -10.42 0.64
CA THR A 163 18.47 -11.27 1.45
C THR A 163 17.02 -11.07 1.04
N VAL A 164 16.37 -12.18 0.64
CA VAL A 164 14.94 -12.25 0.31
C VAL A 164 14.22 -13.06 1.38
N LEU A 165 13.18 -12.48 1.95
CA LEU A 165 12.33 -13.07 3.00
C LEU A 165 10.99 -13.44 2.38
N VAL A 166 10.68 -14.73 2.25
CA VAL A 166 9.41 -15.22 1.71
C VAL A 166 8.51 -15.65 2.86
N VAL A 167 7.41 -14.96 3.06
CA VAL A 167 6.46 -15.21 4.15
C VAL A 167 5.30 -16.07 3.66
N GLY A 168 5.27 -17.32 4.08
CA GLY A 168 4.26 -18.32 3.74
C GLY A 168 4.87 -19.57 3.08
N GLY A 169 4.63 -20.75 3.65
CA GLY A 169 5.16 -22.06 3.20
C GLY A 169 4.15 -22.91 2.40
N GLY A 170 3.10 -22.30 1.85
CA GLY A 170 2.21 -22.95 0.88
C GLY A 170 2.79 -22.98 -0.53
N TYR A 171 2.02 -23.43 -1.54
CA TYR A 171 2.46 -23.55 -2.94
C TYR A 171 3.15 -22.27 -3.46
N SER A 172 2.48 -21.13 -3.39
CA SER A 172 3.02 -19.88 -3.95
C SER A 172 4.33 -19.46 -3.31
N GLY A 173 4.47 -19.63 -1.98
CA GLY A 173 5.71 -19.27 -1.27
C GLY A 173 6.87 -20.21 -1.60
N VAL A 174 6.60 -21.50 -1.70
CA VAL A 174 7.61 -22.51 -2.05
C VAL A 174 8.11 -22.31 -3.48
N GLU A 175 7.18 -22.14 -4.44
CA GLU A 175 7.51 -21.87 -5.84
C GLU A 175 8.28 -20.54 -6.00
N ALA A 176 7.82 -19.48 -5.35
CA ALA A 176 8.51 -18.19 -5.36
C ALA A 176 9.93 -18.28 -4.76
N ALA A 177 10.08 -18.94 -3.60
CA ALA A 177 11.39 -19.11 -2.97
C ALA A 177 12.35 -19.91 -3.87
N GLY A 178 11.87 -20.95 -4.54
CA GLY A 178 12.64 -21.75 -5.49
C GLY A 178 13.12 -20.92 -6.69
N GLU A 179 12.20 -20.25 -7.38
CA GLU A 179 12.48 -19.46 -8.57
C GLU A 179 13.37 -18.24 -8.28
N ILE A 180 13.13 -17.55 -7.16
CA ILE A 180 13.96 -16.42 -6.72
C ILE A 180 15.39 -16.90 -6.40
N ASN A 181 15.51 -18.04 -5.70
CA ASN A 181 16.80 -18.59 -5.36
C ASN A 181 17.60 -18.97 -6.62
N ASP A 182 16.95 -19.56 -7.61
CA ASP A 182 17.59 -19.90 -8.90
C ASP A 182 18.01 -18.62 -9.64
N LEU A 183 17.11 -17.64 -9.79
CA LEU A 183 17.41 -16.35 -10.43
C LEU A 183 18.66 -15.71 -9.84
N ILE A 184 18.69 -15.49 -8.53
CA ILE A 184 19.78 -14.73 -7.89
C ILE A 184 21.09 -15.54 -7.94
N ARG A 185 21.05 -16.85 -7.72
CA ARG A 185 22.27 -17.71 -7.77
C ARG A 185 22.85 -17.86 -9.15
N GLU A 186 22.02 -17.97 -10.19
CA GLU A 186 22.48 -18.01 -11.57
C GLU A 186 23.05 -16.65 -12.01
N SER A 187 22.47 -15.55 -11.53
CA SER A 187 22.89 -14.18 -11.82
C SER A 187 24.25 -13.84 -11.22
N ALA A 188 24.65 -14.47 -10.12
CA ALA A 188 25.90 -14.17 -9.39
C ALA A 188 27.15 -14.18 -10.26
N ARG A 189 27.15 -14.92 -11.37
CA ARG A 189 28.28 -14.97 -12.32
C ARG A 189 28.51 -13.68 -13.11
N TYR A 190 27.56 -12.76 -13.12
CA TYR A 190 27.62 -11.49 -13.84
C TYR A 190 28.04 -10.32 -12.96
N PHE A 191 28.10 -10.54 -11.66
CA PHE A 191 28.46 -9.52 -10.66
C PHE A 191 29.87 -9.79 -10.12
N HIS A 192 30.57 -8.72 -9.72
CA HIS A 192 31.99 -8.80 -9.31
C HIS A 192 32.18 -8.55 -7.82
N ASN A 193 31.26 -7.76 -7.20
CA ASN A 193 31.42 -7.33 -5.82
C ASN A 193 30.68 -8.22 -4.82
N TRP A 194 29.95 -9.25 -5.27
CA TRP A 194 29.29 -10.22 -4.42
C TRP A 194 29.24 -11.62 -5.06
N THR A 195 29.04 -12.62 -4.25
CA THR A 195 29.08 -14.05 -4.67
C THR A 195 27.86 -14.81 -4.16
N LYS A 196 27.72 -16.06 -4.57
CA LYS A 196 26.68 -16.98 -4.08
C LYS A 196 26.68 -17.15 -2.55
N ALA A 197 27.79 -16.89 -1.87
CA ALA A 197 27.91 -16.99 -0.42
C ALA A 197 27.23 -15.82 0.32
N ASP A 198 27.07 -14.68 -0.37
CA ASP A 198 26.42 -13.49 0.19
C ASP A 198 24.89 -13.54 0.09
N LEU A 199 24.36 -14.50 -0.69
CA LEU A 199 22.94 -14.65 -1.00
C LEU A 199 22.19 -15.40 0.10
N LYS A 200 21.00 -14.91 0.42
CA LYS A 200 20.11 -15.54 1.39
C LYS A 200 18.66 -15.49 0.93
N VAL A 201 18.05 -16.63 0.71
CA VAL A 201 16.60 -16.75 0.54
C VAL A 201 16.05 -17.50 1.76
N VAL A 202 15.14 -16.86 2.50
CA VAL A 202 14.58 -17.41 3.73
C VAL A 202 13.09 -17.62 3.54
N LEU A 203 12.63 -18.86 3.63
CA LEU A 203 11.22 -19.21 3.66
C LEU A 203 10.73 -19.31 5.10
N ILE A 204 9.81 -18.43 5.47
CA ILE A 204 9.28 -18.31 6.84
C ILE A 204 7.87 -18.88 6.87
N HIS A 205 7.61 -19.83 7.76
CA HIS A 205 6.30 -20.45 7.87
C HIS A 205 5.88 -20.66 9.34
N SER A 206 4.59 -20.40 9.62
CA SER A 206 4.02 -20.52 10.96
C SER A 206 3.76 -21.96 11.42
N ARG A 207 3.87 -22.95 10.53
CA ARG A 207 3.73 -24.38 10.84
C ARG A 207 5.08 -25.08 10.81
N ASP A 208 5.09 -26.30 11.28
CA ASP A 208 6.26 -27.20 11.33
C ASP A 208 6.74 -27.73 9.98
N GLN A 209 5.87 -27.64 8.95
CA GLN A 209 6.14 -28.17 7.62
C GLN A 209 5.62 -27.27 6.51
N ILE A 210 6.36 -27.21 5.40
CA ILE A 210 5.93 -26.58 4.15
C ILE A 210 4.95 -27.48 3.40
N LEU A 211 4.17 -26.91 2.45
CA LEU A 211 3.26 -27.65 1.57
C LEU A 211 2.31 -28.60 2.33
N PRO A 212 1.52 -28.09 3.29
CA PRO A 212 0.71 -28.93 4.19
C PRO A 212 -0.32 -29.80 3.47
N GLU A 213 -0.66 -29.45 2.24
CA GLU A 213 -1.62 -30.20 1.40
C GLU A 213 -1.00 -31.44 0.74
N ILE A 214 0.32 -31.46 0.51
CA ILE A 214 1.05 -32.55 -0.18
C ILE A 214 1.36 -33.70 0.81
N SER A 215 1.49 -34.91 0.32
CA SER A 215 1.84 -36.09 1.12
C SER A 215 3.16 -35.95 1.87
N PRO A 216 3.32 -36.52 3.09
CA PRO A 216 4.47 -36.31 3.97
C PRO A 216 5.83 -36.60 3.30
N GLY A 217 5.94 -37.70 2.56
CA GLY A 217 7.19 -38.06 1.89
C GLY A 217 7.65 -37.06 0.81
N LEU A 218 6.69 -36.47 0.08
CA LEU A 218 6.98 -35.44 -0.91
C LEU A 218 7.32 -34.09 -0.26
N ARG A 219 6.71 -33.76 0.87
CA ARG A 219 7.07 -32.56 1.66
C ARG A 219 8.52 -32.62 2.15
N ASP A 220 8.92 -33.77 2.71
CA ASP A 220 10.28 -33.98 3.20
C ASP A 220 11.30 -33.92 2.07
N PHE A 221 10.97 -34.49 0.90
CA PHE A 221 11.80 -34.37 -0.29
C PHE A 221 11.95 -32.91 -0.72
N ALA A 222 10.83 -32.15 -0.81
CA ALA A 222 10.83 -30.75 -1.19
C ALA A 222 11.71 -29.93 -0.24
N ARG A 223 11.52 -30.09 1.08
CA ARG A 223 12.31 -29.41 2.10
C ARG A 223 13.81 -29.68 1.92
N LYS A 224 14.21 -30.93 1.93
CA LYS A 224 15.63 -31.33 1.78
C LYS A 224 16.26 -30.82 0.49
N LYS A 225 15.50 -30.83 -0.60
CA LYS A 225 15.99 -30.36 -1.91
C LYS A 225 16.20 -28.86 -1.92
N MET A 226 15.26 -28.07 -1.37
CA MET A 226 15.38 -26.62 -1.27
C MET A 226 16.49 -26.19 -0.30
N GLU A 227 16.61 -26.84 0.85
CA GLU A 227 17.72 -26.61 1.81
C GLU A 227 19.08 -26.88 1.12
N LYS A 228 19.21 -27.98 0.37
CA LYS A 228 20.41 -28.28 -0.43
C LYS A 228 20.68 -27.25 -1.52
N ALA A 229 19.64 -26.65 -2.10
CA ALA A 229 19.76 -25.55 -3.06
C ALA A 229 20.13 -24.21 -2.40
N GLY A 230 20.13 -24.13 -1.05
CA GLY A 230 20.55 -22.98 -0.27
C GLY A 230 19.41 -22.07 0.19
N VAL A 231 18.16 -22.53 0.11
CA VAL A 231 17.00 -21.85 0.75
C VAL A 231 17.03 -22.19 2.23
N GLN A 232 17.02 -21.17 3.08
CA GLN A 232 16.91 -21.35 4.53
C GLN A 232 15.44 -21.43 4.92
N MET A 233 15.09 -22.36 5.80
CA MET A 233 13.73 -22.51 6.29
C MET A 233 13.64 -22.12 7.77
N VAL A 234 12.69 -21.24 8.09
CA VAL A 234 12.34 -20.82 9.46
C VAL A 234 10.90 -21.26 9.67
N LEU A 235 10.76 -22.46 10.24
CA LEU A 235 9.47 -23.10 10.51
C LEU A 235 9.02 -22.82 11.95
N ASN A 236 7.73 -23.05 12.26
CA ASN A 236 7.10 -22.69 13.54
C ASN A 236 7.30 -21.22 13.91
N ALA A 237 7.40 -20.36 12.89
CA ALA A 237 7.72 -18.95 13.06
C ALA A 237 6.61 -18.08 12.43
N ARG A 238 5.95 -17.31 13.26
CA ARG A 238 4.93 -16.36 12.86
C ARG A 238 5.53 -14.96 12.72
N VAL A 239 5.34 -14.33 11.57
CA VAL A 239 5.68 -12.92 11.36
C VAL A 239 4.59 -12.06 12.01
N VAL A 240 5.00 -11.14 12.88
CA VAL A 240 4.09 -10.23 13.61
C VAL A 240 4.19 -8.79 13.18
N SER A 241 5.29 -8.38 12.54
CA SER A 241 5.42 -7.06 11.92
C SER A 241 6.49 -7.05 10.84
N THR A 242 6.40 -6.04 9.97
CA THR A 242 7.39 -5.78 8.92
C THR A 242 7.83 -4.32 8.96
N THR A 243 9.09 -4.10 8.63
CA THR A 243 9.72 -2.78 8.55
C THR A 243 10.60 -2.72 7.30
N PRO A 244 11.15 -1.56 6.92
CA PRO A 244 12.15 -1.49 5.85
C PRO A 244 13.38 -2.37 6.09
N GLU A 245 13.69 -2.70 7.35
CA GLU A 245 14.86 -3.53 7.70
C GLU A 245 14.62 -5.03 7.51
N GLY A 246 13.35 -5.47 7.53
CA GLY A 246 12.98 -6.89 7.44
C GLY A 246 11.69 -7.24 8.18
N VAL A 247 11.58 -8.47 8.67
CA VAL A 247 10.41 -8.99 9.39
C VAL A 247 10.75 -9.34 10.84
N THR A 248 9.82 -9.05 11.74
CA THR A 248 9.92 -9.45 13.15
C THR A 248 9.05 -10.67 13.40
N LEU A 249 9.60 -11.69 14.05
CA LEU A 249 8.91 -12.90 14.45
C LEU A 249 8.24 -12.73 15.82
N GLU A 250 7.34 -13.66 16.17
CA GLU A 250 6.60 -13.65 17.43
C GLU A 250 7.50 -13.74 18.67
N ASP A 251 8.66 -14.39 18.55
CA ASP A 251 9.69 -14.49 19.60
C ASP A 251 10.57 -13.23 19.73
N GLY A 252 10.30 -12.19 18.96
CA GLY A 252 11.06 -10.94 18.91
C GLY A 252 12.28 -10.96 17.98
N THR A 253 12.58 -12.09 17.33
CA THR A 253 13.71 -12.20 16.39
C THR A 253 13.46 -11.32 15.16
N LEU A 254 14.40 -10.43 14.82
CA LEU A 254 14.40 -9.63 13.59
C LEU A 254 15.20 -10.35 12.51
N LEU A 255 14.53 -10.79 11.45
CA LEU A 255 15.16 -11.28 10.24
C LEU A 255 15.31 -10.11 9.24
N ARG A 256 16.56 -9.75 8.97
CA ARG A 256 16.88 -8.60 8.10
C ARG A 256 16.97 -9.00 6.64
N GLY A 257 16.35 -8.20 5.75
CA GLY A 257 16.41 -8.40 4.31
C GLY A 257 15.69 -7.28 3.56
N ALA A 258 16.19 -6.93 2.38
CA ALA A 258 15.67 -5.85 1.57
C ALA A 258 14.39 -6.19 0.81
N THR A 259 14.12 -7.47 0.62
CA THR A 259 12.96 -7.95 -0.14
C THR A 259 12.09 -8.83 0.73
N ILE A 260 10.82 -8.46 0.89
CA ILE A 260 9.81 -9.21 1.65
C ILE A 260 8.72 -9.65 0.69
N VAL A 261 8.58 -10.95 0.46
CA VAL A 261 7.55 -11.52 -0.42
C VAL A 261 6.39 -12.04 0.44
N CYS A 262 5.19 -11.52 0.21
CA CYS A 262 3.99 -11.89 0.95
C CYS A 262 3.15 -12.89 0.17
N THR A 263 3.11 -14.15 0.64
CA THR A 263 2.26 -15.21 0.07
C THR A 263 1.20 -15.70 1.06
N ILE A 264 0.96 -14.92 2.10
CA ILE A 264 -0.08 -15.16 3.12
C ILE A 264 -1.20 -14.13 3.00
N GLY A 265 -2.29 -14.33 3.72
CA GLY A 265 -3.38 -13.35 3.83
C GLY A 265 -4.26 -13.29 2.58
N SER A 266 -4.91 -14.41 2.22
CA SER A 266 -5.96 -14.40 1.20
C SER A 266 -7.31 -14.03 1.83
N SER A 267 -7.97 -13.01 1.29
CA SER A 267 -9.34 -12.63 1.65
C SER A 267 -10.22 -12.53 0.41
N ALA A 268 -11.53 -12.67 0.56
CA ALA A 268 -12.45 -12.42 -0.54
C ALA A 268 -12.30 -10.97 -1.05
N ALA A 269 -12.63 -10.74 -2.32
CA ALA A 269 -12.58 -9.41 -2.91
C ALA A 269 -13.44 -8.41 -2.12
N PRO A 270 -13.05 -7.12 -2.02
CA PRO A 270 -13.71 -6.13 -1.16
C PRO A 270 -15.23 -5.99 -1.42
N VAL A 271 -15.65 -6.10 -2.67
CA VAL A 271 -17.08 -6.06 -3.05
C VAL A 271 -17.93 -7.06 -2.25
N ILE A 272 -17.36 -8.23 -1.86
CA ILE A 272 -18.06 -9.25 -1.06
C ILE A 272 -18.44 -8.72 0.32
N GLY A 273 -17.60 -7.87 0.92
CA GLY A 273 -17.84 -7.24 2.21
C GLY A 273 -19.18 -6.49 2.24
N GLY A 274 -19.44 -5.69 1.21
CA GLY A 274 -20.63 -4.84 1.07
C GLY A 274 -21.93 -5.58 0.70
N LEU A 275 -21.86 -6.85 0.25
CA LEU A 275 -23.05 -7.59 -0.18
C LEU A 275 -23.92 -8.01 1.02
N LYS A 276 -25.22 -7.78 0.92
CA LYS A 276 -26.24 -8.24 1.88
C LYS A 276 -26.58 -9.72 1.66
N ALA A 277 -25.62 -10.61 1.90
CA ALA A 277 -25.76 -12.05 1.76
C ALA A 277 -25.07 -12.78 2.90
N PRO A 278 -25.51 -14.00 3.28
CA PRO A 278 -24.83 -14.82 4.28
C PRO A 278 -23.38 -15.11 3.89
N LYS A 279 -22.46 -14.97 4.86
CA LYS A 279 -21.03 -15.20 4.67
C LYS A 279 -20.53 -16.23 5.67
N GLU A 280 -19.64 -17.10 5.23
CA GLU A 280 -18.91 -18.05 6.05
C GLU A 280 -17.40 -17.84 5.82
N LYS A 281 -16.64 -17.62 6.89
CA LYS A 281 -15.19 -17.33 6.81
C LYS A 281 -14.86 -16.17 5.85
N GLY A 282 -15.71 -15.11 5.82
CA GLY A 282 -15.54 -13.95 4.93
C GLY A 282 -15.90 -14.17 3.45
N ARG A 283 -16.40 -15.36 3.07
CA ARG A 283 -16.80 -15.75 1.72
C ARG A 283 -18.31 -15.93 1.64
N LEU A 284 -18.91 -15.77 0.46
CA LEU A 284 -20.35 -15.98 0.26
C LEU A 284 -20.74 -17.43 0.54
N ALA A 285 -21.71 -17.62 1.43
CA ALA A 285 -22.28 -18.95 1.71
C ALA A 285 -23.16 -19.40 0.55
N THR A 286 -22.95 -20.63 0.07
CA THR A 286 -23.70 -21.19 -1.05
C THR A 286 -24.53 -22.39 -0.65
N GLU A 287 -25.60 -22.64 -1.42
CA GLU A 287 -26.29 -23.91 -1.47
C GLU A 287 -25.43 -24.94 -2.22
N PRO A 288 -25.74 -26.25 -2.11
CA PRO A 288 -24.99 -27.28 -2.82
C PRO A 288 -24.90 -27.11 -4.34
N ASP A 289 -25.86 -26.43 -4.95
CA ASP A 289 -25.95 -26.16 -6.38
C ASP A 289 -25.22 -24.87 -6.81
N LEU A 290 -24.46 -24.23 -5.90
CA LEU A 290 -23.68 -23.01 -6.08
C LEU A 290 -24.50 -21.70 -6.07
N ARG A 291 -25.81 -21.73 -5.78
CA ARG A 291 -26.56 -20.51 -5.51
C ARG A 291 -26.13 -19.88 -4.21
N VAL A 292 -26.11 -18.56 -4.18
CA VAL A 292 -25.92 -17.81 -2.93
C VAL A 292 -27.11 -18.08 -2.02
N ARG A 293 -26.83 -18.45 -0.79
CA ARG A 293 -27.85 -18.79 0.20
C ARG A 293 -28.85 -17.65 0.41
N GLY A 294 -30.12 -17.89 0.24
CA GLY A 294 -31.17 -16.87 0.32
C GLY A 294 -31.44 -16.09 -0.97
N ALA A 295 -30.72 -16.35 -2.07
CA ALA A 295 -30.95 -15.73 -3.37
C ALA A 295 -31.40 -16.78 -4.41
N ARG A 296 -32.35 -16.42 -5.31
CA ARG A 296 -32.87 -17.36 -6.32
C ARG A 296 -32.06 -17.42 -7.61
N ASN A 297 -31.50 -16.31 -8.02
CA ASN A 297 -30.85 -16.10 -9.31
C ASN A 297 -29.40 -15.57 -9.21
N VAL A 298 -28.81 -15.63 -8.01
CA VAL A 298 -27.42 -15.24 -7.75
C VAL A 298 -26.59 -16.47 -7.39
N TRP A 299 -25.45 -16.60 -8.04
CA TRP A 299 -24.52 -17.73 -7.93
C TRP A 299 -23.16 -17.23 -7.48
N ALA A 300 -22.41 -18.04 -6.74
CA ALA A 300 -21.06 -17.69 -6.34
C ALA A 300 -20.10 -18.87 -6.54
N ILE A 301 -18.92 -18.59 -7.09
CA ILE A 301 -17.90 -19.59 -7.45
C ILE A 301 -16.48 -19.09 -7.21
N GLY A 302 -15.56 -20.02 -7.05
CA GLY A 302 -14.16 -19.75 -6.81
C GLY A 302 -13.88 -19.21 -5.40
N ASP A 303 -12.75 -18.51 -5.25
CA ASP A 303 -12.22 -18.12 -3.94
C ASP A 303 -13.13 -17.20 -3.12
N CYS A 304 -14.07 -16.49 -3.76
CA CYS A 304 -15.02 -15.61 -3.07
C CYS A 304 -16.22 -16.35 -2.48
N ALA A 305 -16.37 -17.65 -2.75
CA ALA A 305 -17.47 -18.48 -2.30
C ALA A 305 -17.03 -19.56 -1.29
N CYS A 306 -17.90 -19.87 -0.33
CA CYS A 306 -17.74 -20.99 0.59
C CYS A 306 -18.60 -22.15 0.08
N ILE A 307 -18.01 -23.02 -0.74
CA ILE A 307 -18.69 -24.09 -1.44
C ILE A 307 -18.41 -25.42 -0.74
N VAL A 308 -19.44 -26.11 -0.32
CA VAL A 308 -19.34 -27.48 0.21
C VAL A 308 -19.36 -28.46 -0.96
N ASN A 309 -18.30 -29.25 -1.11
CA ASN A 309 -18.22 -30.31 -2.09
C ASN A 309 -19.14 -31.50 -1.65
N SER A 310 -20.20 -31.73 -2.38
CA SER A 310 -21.16 -32.79 -2.04
C SER A 310 -20.61 -34.23 -2.22
N LEU A 311 -19.34 -34.36 -2.65
CA LEU A 311 -18.66 -35.66 -2.75
C LEU A 311 -18.18 -36.16 -1.37
N ASN A 312 -17.64 -35.23 -0.55
CA ASN A 312 -17.00 -35.54 0.74
C ASN A 312 -17.55 -34.71 1.92
N GLY A 313 -18.43 -33.74 1.67
CA GLY A 313 -18.97 -32.86 2.70
C GLY A 313 -18.01 -31.75 3.18
N GLU A 314 -16.84 -31.63 2.58
CA GLU A 314 -15.84 -30.65 2.98
C GLU A 314 -15.93 -29.36 2.13
N ILE A 315 -15.41 -28.26 2.69
CA ILE A 315 -15.30 -26.99 1.96
C ILE A 315 -14.24 -27.14 0.85
N SER A 316 -14.62 -26.79 -0.37
CA SER A 316 -13.73 -26.78 -1.53
C SER A 316 -12.49 -25.90 -1.31
N PRO A 317 -11.28 -26.40 -1.61
CA PRO A 317 -10.06 -25.59 -1.59
C PRO A 317 -10.13 -24.45 -2.61
N THR A 318 -9.51 -23.31 -2.26
CA THR A 318 -9.41 -22.13 -3.14
C THR A 318 -8.28 -22.32 -4.18
N THR A 319 -8.54 -23.18 -5.17
CA THR A 319 -7.59 -23.50 -6.25
C THR A 319 -8.21 -23.32 -7.62
N GLY A 320 -7.39 -23.06 -8.63
CA GLY A 320 -7.84 -22.92 -10.02
C GLY A 320 -8.57 -24.16 -10.54
N GLN A 321 -8.20 -25.38 -10.07
CA GLN A 321 -8.88 -26.63 -10.47
C GLN A 321 -10.33 -26.64 -10.00
N PHE A 322 -10.60 -26.26 -8.74
CA PHE A 322 -11.94 -26.18 -8.20
C PHE A 322 -12.72 -25.06 -8.88
N ALA A 323 -12.14 -23.86 -9.00
CA ALA A 323 -12.80 -22.72 -9.63
C ALA A 323 -13.25 -23.02 -11.08
N GLU A 324 -12.45 -23.73 -11.89
CA GLU A 324 -12.85 -24.15 -13.25
C GLU A 324 -14.03 -25.12 -13.24
N ARG A 325 -14.06 -26.07 -12.29
CA ARG A 325 -15.15 -27.07 -12.19
C ARG A 325 -16.42 -26.43 -11.67
N GLU A 326 -16.30 -25.57 -10.69
CA GLU A 326 -17.40 -24.76 -10.15
C GLU A 326 -18.00 -23.86 -11.25
N GLY A 327 -17.15 -23.20 -12.04
CA GLY A 327 -17.60 -22.37 -13.17
C GLY A 327 -18.39 -23.15 -14.22
N ARG A 328 -17.94 -24.37 -14.55
CA ARG A 328 -18.68 -25.25 -15.47
C ARG A 328 -20.03 -25.68 -14.87
N GLN A 329 -20.03 -26.15 -13.61
CA GLN A 329 -21.24 -26.62 -12.94
C GLN A 329 -22.26 -25.48 -12.74
N CYS A 330 -21.79 -24.29 -12.37
CA CYS A 330 -22.62 -23.09 -12.25
C CYS A 330 -23.32 -22.76 -13.58
N ALA A 331 -22.56 -22.73 -14.69
CA ALA A 331 -23.14 -22.50 -16.03
C ALA A 331 -24.21 -23.53 -16.38
N GLN A 332 -23.95 -24.81 -16.13
CA GLN A 332 -24.93 -25.88 -16.37
C GLN A 332 -26.18 -25.72 -15.51
N ASN A 333 -26.02 -25.33 -14.27
CA ASN A 333 -27.14 -25.08 -13.36
C ASN A 333 -27.97 -23.85 -13.77
N ILE A 334 -27.31 -22.79 -14.27
CA ILE A 334 -28.04 -21.64 -14.86
C ILE A 334 -28.86 -22.07 -16.08
N VAL A 335 -28.29 -22.87 -16.99
CA VAL A 335 -29.02 -23.40 -18.15
C VAL A 335 -30.20 -24.25 -17.75
N ARG A 336 -30.04 -25.13 -16.75
CA ARG A 336 -31.13 -25.92 -16.17
C ARG A 336 -32.22 -25.06 -15.57
N SER A 337 -31.81 -24.04 -14.78
CA SER A 337 -32.76 -23.09 -14.18
C SER A 337 -33.56 -22.33 -15.23
N LEU A 338 -32.94 -21.92 -16.34
CA LEU A 338 -33.61 -21.24 -17.48
C LEU A 338 -34.61 -22.19 -18.20
N ARG A 339 -34.36 -23.50 -18.15
CA ARG A 339 -35.26 -24.52 -18.72
C ARG A 339 -36.33 -25.03 -17.73
N GLY A 340 -36.30 -24.57 -16.48
CA GLY A 340 -37.17 -25.10 -15.43
C GLY A 340 -36.78 -26.49 -14.92
N GLU A 341 -35.57 -26.96 -15.22
CA GLU A 341 -35.03 -28.25 -14.80
C GLU A 341 -34.39 -28.16 -13.40
N PRO A 342 -34.35 -29.26 -12.64
CA PRO A 342 -33.69 -29.28 -11.34
C PRO A 342 -32.17 -29.08 -11.49
N THR A 343 -31.62 -28.22 -10.62
CA THR A 343 -30.16 -27.97 -10.53
C THR A 343 -29.43 -29.15 -9.87
N GLN A 344 -28.13 -29.26 -10.09
CA GLN A 344 -27.32 -30.36 -9.57
C GLN A 344 -26.30 -29.84 -8.54
N PRO A 345 -26.04 -30.59 -7.46
CA PRO A 345 -25.05 -30.26 -6.48
C PRO A 345 -23.61 -30.35 -7.06
N PHE A 346 -22.73 -29.51 -6.55
CA PHE A 346 -21.33 -29.55 -6.94
C PHE A 346 -20.61 -30.78 -6.37
N ARG A 347 -19.95 -31.53 -7.25
CA ARG A 347 -19.16 -32.72 -6.91
C ARG A 347 -17.89 -32.75 -7.72
N PHE A 348 -16.74 -32.77 -7.05
CA PHE A 348 -15.46 -32.86 -7.73
C PHE A 348 -14.42 -33.60 -6.88
N LYS A 349 -13.69 -34.53 -7.50
CA LYS A 349 -12.54 -35.19 -6.90
C LYS A 349 -11.28 -34.54 -7.41
N LEU A 350 -10.38 -34.14 -6.49
CA LEU A 350 -9.08 -33.56 -6.82
C LEU A 350 -8.29 -34.51 -7.72
N LEU A 351 -7.75 -33.97 -8.80
CA LEU A 351 -7.00 -34.77 -9.79
C LEU A 351 -5.53 -35.01 -9.38
N GLY A 352 -5.01 -34.13 -8.53
CA GLY A 352 -3.66 -34.18 -8.01
C GLY A 352 -3.10 -32.81 -7.73
N GLU A 353 -1.93 -32.79 -7.12
CA GLU A 353 -1.21 -31.61 -6.65
C GLU A 353 0.21 -31.62 -7.18
N LEU A 354 0.67 -30.47 -7.65
CA LEU A 354 2.01 -30.28 -8.21
C LEU A 354 2.61 -28.97 -7.68
N CYS A 355 3.90 -28.97 -7.37
CA CYS A 355 4.65 -27.81 -6.92
C CYS A 355 6.06 -27.82 -7.47
N SER A 356 6.47 -26.76 -8.17
CA SER A 356 7.87 -26.52 -8.52
C SER A 356 8.64 -26.05 -7.28
N ILE A 357 9.87 -26.54 -7.12
CA ILE A 357 10.70 -26.22 -5.95
C ILE A 357 12.06 -25.62 -6.36
N GLY A 358 12.17 -25.16 -7.62
CA GLY A 358 13.41 -24.64 -8.21
C GLY A 358 14.41 -25.74 -8.58
N GLY A 359 15.53 -25.36 -9.18
CA GLY A 359 16.63 -26.27 -9.53
C GLY A 359 16.22 -27.43 -10.45
N HIS A 360 15.31 -27.19 -11.39
CA HIS A 360 14.73 -28.25 -12.27
C HIS A 360 14.13 -29.41 -11.48
N SER A 361 13.46 -29.11 -10.38
CA SER A 361 12.88 -30.08 -9.46
C SER A 361 11.46 -29.71 -9.08
N ALA A 362 10.59 -30.69 -8.93
CA ALA A 362 9.22 -30.52 -8.45
C ALA A 362 8.80 -31.71 -7.60
N VAL A 363 7.65 -31.57 -6.96
CA VAL A 363 6.90 -32.65 -6.34
C VAL A 363 5.52 -32.74 -6.97
N ALA A 364 5.04 -33.95 -7.17
CA ALA A 364 3.74 -34.21 -7.78
C ALA A 364 3.07 -35.40 -7.12
N ASP A 365 1.83 -35.20 -6.69
CA ASP A 365 0.92 -36.24 -6.22
C ASP A 365 -0.23 -36.32 -7.23
N LEU A 366 -0.15 -37.29 -8.14
CA LEU A 366 -1.08 -37.43 -9.25
C LEU A 366 -1.74 -38.79 -9.22
N PHE A 367 -3.04 -38.84 -9.03
CA PHE A 367 -3.81 -40.10 -9.02
C PHE A 367 -3.27 -41.16 -8.03
N GLY A 368 -2.65 -40.69 -6.90
CA GLY A 368 -1.99 -41.55 -5.93
C GLY A 368 -0.56 -41.98 -6.29
N MET A 369 -0.02 -41.48 -7.39
CA MET A 369 1.40 -41.66 -7.76
C MET A 369 2.24 -40.49 -7.26
N HIS A 370 3.23 -40.80 -6.45
CA HIS A 370 4.15 -39.81 -5.88
C HIS A 370 5.41 -39.70 -6.77
N LEU A 371 5.55 -38.56 -7.45
CA LEU A 371 6.72 -38.24 -8.26
C LEU A 371 7.51 -37.09 -7.60
N SER A 372 8.84 -37.13 -7.74
CA SER A 372 9.73 -36.10 -7.24
C SER A 372 10.93 -35.86 -8.12
N GLY A 373 11.59 -34.70 -7.98
CA GLY A 373 12.79 -34.34 -8.71
C GLY A 373 12.52 -33.94 -10.16
N PHE A 374 13.45 -34.31 -11.06
CA PHE A 374 13.42 -33.91 -12.47
C PHE A 374 12.21 -34.47 -13.22
N LEU A 375 11.82 -35.71 -12.96
CA LEU A 375 10.65 -36.32 -13.60
C LEU A 375 9.37 -35.57 -13.22
N ALA A 376 9.20 -35.25 -11.94
CA ALA A 376 8.06 -34.45 -11.46
C ALA A 376 8.03 -33.03 -12.07
N TRP A 377 9.22 -32.43 -12.25
CA TRP A 377 9.36 -31.11 -12.87
C TRP A 377 8.95 -31.14 -14.36
N PHE A 378 9.34 -32.18 -15.08
CA PHE A 378 8.95 -32.39 -16.48
C PHE A 378 7.42 -32.56 -16.59
N VAL A 379 6.83 -33.37 -15.72
CA VAL A 379 5.37 -33.58 -15.64
C VAL A 379 4.67 -32.26 -15.28
N TRP A 380 5.19 -31.51 -14.32
CA TRP A 380 4.67 -30.20 -13.90
C TRP A 380 4.60 -29.22 -15.09
N ARG A 381 5.70 -29.09 -15.84
CA ARG A 381 5.74 -28.27 -17.07
C ARG A 381 4.74 -28.74 -18.11
N GLY A 382 4.67 -30.03 -18.38
CA GLY A 382 3.72 -30.61 -19.32
C GLY A 382 2.26 -30.29 -18.94
N VAL A 383 1.89 -30.50 -17.68
CA VAL A 383 0.53 -30.23 -17.17
C VAL A 383 0.18 -28.76 -17.31
N TYR A 384 1.06 -27.85 -16.88
CA TYR A 384 0.76 -26.41 -16.95
C TYR A 384 0.79 -25.87 -18.37
N LEU A 385 1.68 -26.35 -19.22
CA LEU A 385 1.66 -26.03 -20.66
C LEU A 385 0.32 -26.41 -21.29
N PHE A 386 -0.18 -27.60 -20.99
CA PHE A 386 -1.46 -28.07 -21.53
C PHE A 386 -2.66 -27.31 -20.99
N LYS A 387 -2.57 -26.81 -19.74
CA LYS A 387 -3.62 -26.01 -19.09
C LYS A 387 -3.68 -24.56 -19.55
N LEU A 388 -2.64 -24.03 -20.19
CA LEU A 388 -2.66 -22.68 -20.77
C LEU A 388 -3.83 -22.56 -21.76
N PRO A 389 -4.62 -21.47 -21.69
CA PRO A 389 -5.89 -21.37 -22.41
C PRO A 389 -5.80 -21.38 -23.93
N THR A 390 -4.69 -20.88 -24.49
CA THR A 390 -4.54 -20.75 -25.97
C THR A 390 -3.30 -21.46 -26.48
N ILE A 391 -3.36 -21.97 -27.71
CA ILE A 391 -2.22 -22.64 -28.37
C ILE A 391 -1.05 -21.67 -28.52
N GLY A 392 -1.31 -20.39 -28.86
CA GLY A 392 -0.24 -19.38 -28.98
C GLY A 392 0.57 -19.22 -27.69
N ARG A 393 -0.12 -19.13 -26.52
CA ARG A 393 0.58 -19.04 -25.23
C ARG A 393 1.33 -20.33 -24.88
N ARG A 394 0.81 -21.50 -25.25
CA ARG A 394 1.53 -22.77 -25.07
C ARG A 394 2.86 -22.78 -25.84
N MET A 395 2.83 -22.30 -27.09
CA MET A 395 4.04 -22.23 -27.90
C MET A 395 5.04 -21.20 -27.34
N GLN A 396 4.58 -20.02 -26.92
CA GLN A 396 5.44 -18.98 -26.36
C GLN A 396 6.11 -19.44 -25.06
N VAL A 397 5.34 -19.94 -24.09
CA VAL A 397 5.88 -20.48 -22.83
C VAL A 397 6.79 -21.68 -23.08
N GLY A 398 6.42 -22.57 -24.02
CA GLY A 398 7.28 -23.69 -24.42
C GLY A 398 8.61 -23.23 -25.02
N PHE A 399 8.60 -22.15 -25.79
CA PHE A 399 9.81 -21.54 -26.35
C PHE A 399 10.65 -20.87 -25.26
N ASP A 400 10.03 -20.11 -24.33
CA ASP A 400 10.73 -19.53 -23.19
C ASP A 400 11.47 -20.60 -22.39
N TRP A 401 10.80 -21.70 -22.07
CA TRP A 401 11.43 -22.81 -21.36
C TRP A 401 12.54 -23.52 -22.13
N ALA A 402 12.40 -23.62 -23.45
CA ALA A 402 13.44 -24.16 -24.29
C ALA A 402 14.65 -23.22 -24.38
N SER A 403 14.41 -21.92 -24.45
CA SER A 403 15.49 -20.93 -24.54
C SER A 403 16.36 -20.90 -23.29
N LEU A 404 15.79 -21.14 -22.09
CA LEU A 404 16.56 -21.24 -20.84
C LEU A 404 17.58 -22.37 -20.79
N LEU A 405 17.45 -23.38 -21.67
CA LEU A 405 18.47 -24.44 -21.79
C LEU A 405 19.73 -23.97 -22.53
N LEU A 406 19.61 -22.92 -23.36
CA LEU A 406 20.67 -22.40 -24.22
C LEU A 406 21.15 -21.03 -23.80
N PHE A 407 20.26 -20.19 -23.21
CA PHE A 407 20.53 -18.84 -22.88
C PHE A 407 20.30 -18.58 -21.36
N PRO A 408 21.04 -17.65 -20.78
CA PRO A 408 20.81 -17.26 -19.37
C PRO A 408 19.46 -16.55 -19.19
N ARG A 409 19.01 -16.49 -17.92
CA ARG A 409 17.84 -15.69 -17.53
C ARG A 409 18.08 -14.21 -17.82
N ASP A 410 17.06 -13.52 -18.28
CA ASP A 410 17.13 -12.09 -18.57
C ASP A 410 17.18 -11.29 -17.25
N LEU A 411 18.20 -10.44 -17.11
CA LEU A 411 18.44 -9.57 -15.96
C LEU A 411 17.99 -8.12 -16.20
N ALA A 412 17.49 -7.82 -17.41
CA ALA A 412 16.96 -6.49 -17.68
C ALA A 412 15.73 -6.20 -16.81
N TYR A 413 15.71 -5.04 -16.20
CA TYR A 413 14.54 -4.59 -15.45
C TYR A 413 14.14 -3.17 -15.90
N VAL A 414 12.86 -2.98 -16.01
CA VAL A 414 12.30 -1.65 -16.22
C VAL A 414 12.08 -1.06 -14.83
N ARG A 415 12.83 -0.04 -14.46
CA ARG A 415 12.37 0.83 -13.38
C ARG A 415 11.03 1.36 -13.80
N SER A 416 9.96 0.83 -13.24
CA SER A 416 8.76 1.63 -13.08
C SER A 416 9.24 2.80 -12.21
N GLU A 417 9.61 3.90 -12.83
CA GLU A 417 9.50 5.19 -12.15
C GLU A 417 8.09 5.17 -11.66
N ALA A 418 7.93 5.09 -10.35
CA ALA A 418 6.61 4.96 -9.76
C ALA A 418 5.82 6.12 -10.34
N THR A 419 4.94 5.82 -11.28
CA THR A 419 3.95 6.78 -11.75
C THR A 419 3.29 7.17 -10.46
N GLN A 420 3.52 8.41 -10.08
CA GLN A 420 3.23 8.98 -8.77
C GLN A 420 1.80 8.59 -8.41
N ARG A 421 1.65 7.53 -7.61
CA ARG A 421 0.31 7.02 -7.30
C ARG A 421 -0.18 7.76 -6.08
N VAL A 422 -1.17 8.56 -6.34
CA VAL A 422 -2.18 8.90 -5.38
C VAL A 422 -3.11 7.68 -5.37
N SER A 423 -3.24 7.00 -4.25
CA SER A 423 -4.11 5.82 -4.10
C SER A 423 -5.12 6.08 -2.99
N HIS A 424 -6.24 5.36 -3.02
CA HIS A 424 -7.20 5.36 -1.93
C HIS A 424 -6.97 4.14 -1.05
N ALA A 425 -7.07 4.29 0.27
CA ALA A 425 -7.01 3.21 1.22
C ALA A 425 -8.17 3.32 2.21
N HIS A 426 -8.75 2.17 2.55
CA HIS A 426 -9.79 2.05 3.57
C HIS A 426 -9.22 1.38 4.82
N TYR A 427 -9.58 1.90 5.99
CA TYR A 427 -9.24 1.31 7.29
C TYR A 427 -10.50 1.17 8.14
N ASP A 428 -10.65 0.02 8.78
CA ASP A 428 -11.73 -0.24 9.71
C ASP A 428 -11.51 0.49 11.04
N ALA A 429 -12.60 0.72 11.79
CA ALA A 429 -12.52 1.33 13.11
C ALA A 429 -11.60 0.51 14.04
N GLY A 430 -10.61 1.16 14.64
CA GLY A 430 -9.59 0.53 15.49
C GLY A 430 -8.26 0.23 14.79
N ASP A 431 -8.21 0.25 13.46
CA ASP A 431 -6.99 0.00 12.70
C ASP A 431 -5.97 1.13 12.85
N PHE A 432 -4.69 0.75 12.97
CA PHE A 432 -3.60 1.72 12.92
C PHE A 432 -3.20 2.00 11.47
N ILE A 433 -3.25 3.27 11.06
CA ILE A 433 -2.77 3.71 9.75
C ILE A 433 -1.23 3.71 9.75
N PHE A 434 -0.63 4.16 10.84
CA PHE A 434 0.79 4.00 11.16
C PHE A 434 1.03 4.20 12.65
N LYS A 435 2.17 3.74 13.16
CA LYS A 435 2.57 3.85 14.57
C LYS A 435 3.74 4.81 14.75
N GLN A 436 3.87 5.33 15.97
CA GLN A 436 5.04 6.11 16.38
C GLN A 436 6.32 5.28 16.19
N GLY A 437 7.34 5.86 15.56
CA GLY A 437 8.60 5.19 15.22
C GLY A 437 8.66 4.63 13.80
N ASP A 438 7.52 4.47 13.10
CA ASP A 438 7.49 3.99 11.73
C ASP A 438 8.22 4.92 10.76
N ALA A 439 8.74 4.36 9.67
CA ALA A 439 9.38 5.14 8.61
C ALA A 439 8.38 6.04 7.88
N PRO A 440 8.77 7.24 7.44
CA PRO A 440 7.88 8.17 6.75
C PRO A 440 7.75 7.80 5.26
N THR A 441 6.80 6.93 4.93
CA THR A 441 6.56 6.44 3.57
C THR A 441 5.51 7.23 2.81
N ASN A 442 4.43 7.65 3.50
CA ASN A 442 3.24 8.22 2.88
C ASN A 442 2.73 9.47 3.61
N PHE A 443 2.05 10.31 2.85
CA PHE A 443 1.20 11.41 3.29
C PHE A 443 -0.26 11.00 3.07
N TYR A 444 -1.16 11.42 3.94
CA TYR A 444 -2.56 11.02 3.93
C TYR A 444 -3.49 12.22 3.99
N VAL A 445 -4.55 12.18 3.17
CA VAL A 445 -5.69 13.11 3.27
C VAL A 445 -6.92 12.31 3.63
N LEU A 446 -7.60 12.69 4.71
CA LEU A 446 -8.80 12.03 5.20
C LEU A 446 -10.01 12.47 4.37
N GLU A 447 -10.57 11.59 3.58
CA GLU A 447 -11.75 11.86 2.75
C GLU A 447 -13.04 11.67 3.54
N GLN A 448 -13.14 10.54 4.26
CA GLN A 448 -14.30 10.21 5.10
C GLN A 448 -13.87 9.63 6.45
N GLY A 449 -14.72 9.81 7.46
CA GLY A 449 -14.52 9.27 8.80
C GLY A 449 -13.68 10.14 9.73
N GLU A 450 -13.24 9.56 10.85
CA GLU A 450 -12.44 10.21 11.88
C GLU A 450 -11.24 9.36 12.29
N VAL A 451 -10.09 10.00 12.52
CA VAL A 451 -8.88 9.34 13.03
C VAL A 451 -8.43 9.98 14.34
N GLU A 452 -7.89 9.17 15.24
CA GLU A 452 -7.26 9.58 16.48
C GLU A 452 -5.75 9.72 16.29
N VAL A 453 -5.20 10.84 16.72
CA VAL A 453 -3.77 11.06 16.86
C VAL A 453 -3.36 10.61 18.25
N LEU A 454 -2.52 9.60 18.33
CA LEU A 454 -2.15 8.94 19.57
C LEU A 454 -0.67 9.14 19.89
N ARG A 455 -0.38 9.37 21.17
CA ARG A 455 0.97 9.35 21.74
C ARG A 455 1.16 8.05 22.51
N SER A 456 2.27 7.33 22.26
CA SER A 456 2.66 6.21 23.13
C SER A 456 3.00 6.72 24.54
N THR A 457 2.42 6.11 25.56
CA THR A 457 2.73 6.38 26.97
C THR A 457 3.86 5.51 27.52
N ASN A 458 4.34 4.53 26.71
CA ASN A 458 5.48 3.71 27.06
C ASN A 458 6.76 4.55 26.89
N GLY A 459 7.45 4.82 28.00
CA GLY A 459 8.79 5.42 28.00
C GLY A 459 9.81 4.51 27.30
N ALA A 460 10.97 5.05 26.94
CA ALA A 460 12.07 4.35 26.26
C ALA A 460 12.57 3.05 26.94
N ASP A 461 12.06 2.70 28.10
CA ASP A 461 12.52 1.57 28.94
C ASP A 461 11.59 0.36 28.98
N GLY A 462 10.60 0.24 28.09
CA GLY A 462 9.85 -1.01 27.86
C GLY A 462 9.04 -1.59 29.04
N LYS A 463 8.81 -0.85 30.13
CA LYS A 463 7.99 -1.31 31.26
C LYS A 463 6.54 -0.88 31.11
N VAL A 464 5.67 -1.86 30.89
CA VAL A 464 4.21 -1.72 30.90
C VAL A 464 3.75 -1.40 32.32
N SER A 465 3.31 -0.18 32.56
CA SER A 465 2.57 0.16 33.78
C SER A 465 1.10 -0.21 33.58
N GLY A 466 0.58 -1.00 34.49
CA GLY A 466 -0.70 -1.72 34.39
C GLY A 466 -1.91 -0.86 34.04
N ASN A 467 -2.69 -1.40 33.19
CA ASN A 467 -4.03 -1.21 32.65
C ASN A 467 -4.04 -0.88 31.15
N GLY A 468 -3.86 -1.88 30.33
CA GLY A 468 -4.53 -2.09 29.02
C GLY A 468 -4.41 -1.07 27.88
N ALA A 469 -3.95 0.18 28.08
CA ALA A 469 -4.00 1.22 27.05
C ALA A 469 -2.69 2.03 27.01
N GLY A 470 -1.71 1.54 26.26
CA GLY A 470 -0.43 2.23 26.05
C GLY A 470 -0.45 3.48 25.17
N TYR A 471 -1.62 4.14 24.98
CA TYR A 471 -1.78 5.31 24.12
C TYR A 471 -2.67 6.39 24.74
N GLU A 472 -2.20 7.65 24.69
CA GLU A 472 -2.96 8.85 25.04
C GLU A 472 -3.53 9.47 23.74
N VAL A 473 -4.84 9.74 23.67
CA VAL A 473 -5.44 10.47 22.55
C VAL A 473 -5.07 11.95 22.66
N VAL A 474 -4.34 12.45 21.68
CA VAL A 474 -3.90 13.85 21.63
C VAL A 474 -4.95 14.73 20.96
N THR A 475 -5.54 14.26 19.85
CA THR A 475 -6.58 14.95 19.09
C THR A 475 -7.29 13.99 18.16
N VAL A 476 -8.46 14.41 17.64
CA VAL A 476 -9.21 13.70 16.61
C VAL A 476 -9.21 14.57 15.35
N LEU A 477 -9.02 13.95 14.19
CA LEU A 477 -9.06 14.59 12.88
C LEU A 477 -10.25 14.04 12.11
N GLY A 478 -11.05 14.93 11.51
CA GLY A 478 -12.19 14.58 10.66
C GLY A 478 -11.91 14.79 9.18
N SER A 479 -12.90 14.48 8.34
CA SER A 479 -12.83 14.64 6.88
C SER A 479 -12.27 15.97 6.41
N GLY A 480 -11.50 15.98 5.33
CA GLY A 480 -10.74 17.13 4.83
C GLY A 480 -9.44 17.44 5.59
N SER A 481 -9.15 16.71 6.65
CA SER A 481 -7.87 16.81 7.35
C SER A 481 -6.80 15.99 6.64
N PHE A 482 -5.53 16.37 6.86
CA PHE A 482 -4.39 15.61 6.39
C PHE A 482 -3.44 15.27 7.54
N PHE A 483 -2.62 14.23 7.38
CA PHE A 483 -1.66 13.80 8.39
C PHE A 483 -0.48 13.05 7.77
N GLY A 484 0.59 12.88 8.55
CA GLY A 484 1.81 12.20 8.11
C GLY A 484 2.87 13.10 7.47
N GLU A 485 2.58 14.36 7.21
CA GLU A 485 3.42 15.38 6.58
C GLU A 485 4.69 15.69 7.37
N ARG A 486 4.58 15.71 8.71
CA ARG A 486 5.67 16.14 9.59
C ARG A 486 6.91 15.23 9.49
N ALA A 487 6.70 13.95 9.42
CA ALA A 487 7.75 12.95 9.29
C ALA A 487 8.40 13.01 7.89
N LEU A 488 7.61 13.28 6.86
CA LEU A 488 8.09 13.42 5.48
C LEU A 488 8.93 14.67 5.27
N LEU A 489 8.48 15.82 5.75
CA LEU A 489 9.19 17.11 5.63
C LEU A 489 10.52 17.09 6.40
N GLY A 490 10.58 16.40 7.54
CA GLY A 490 11.77 16.29 8.37
C GLY A 490 12.65 15.08 8.08
N ASN A 491 12.24 14.19 7.20
CA ASN A 491 12.86 12.88 6.95
C ASN A 491 13.18 12.13 8.27
N ARG A 492 12.23 12.12 9.19
CA ARG A 492 12.36 11.54 10.54
C ARG A 492 11.27 10.48 10.75
N PRO A 493 11.44 9.50 11.64
CA PRO A 493 10.39 8.55 12.01
C PRO A 493 9.09 9.24 12.46
N ARG A 494 7.96 8.54 12.35
CA ARG A 494 6.64 9.00 12.79
C ARG A 494 6.69 9.41 14.27
N VAL A 495 6.24 10.61 14.58
CA VAL A 495 6.31 11.18 15.95
C VAL A 495 5.12 10.75 16.80
N MET A 496 4.03 10.34 16.18
CA MET A 496 2.78 9.88 16.80
C MET A 496 2.20 8.75 15.99
N SER A 497 1.28 7.98 16.59
CA SER A 497 0.48 6.97 15.91
C SER A 497 -0.83 7.56 15.43
N ILE A 498 -1.37 7.04 14.34
CA ILE A 498 -2.71 7.38 13.84
C ILE A 498 -3.54 6.10 13.81
N ARG A 499 -4.73 6.16 14.43
CA ARG A 499 -5.70 5.07 14.48
C ARG A 499 -7.04 5.53 13.94
N ALA A 500 -7.71 4.72 13.16
CA ALA A 500 -9.07 4.94 12.71
C ALA A 500 -10.03 4.87 13.91
N ARG A 501 -10.82 5.92 14.14
CA ARG A 501 -11.85 5.97 15.18
C ARG A 501 -13.18 5.42 14.67
N THR A 502 -13.50 5.72 13.43
CA THR A 502 -14.59 5.18 12.64
C THR A 502 -14.00 4.47 11.43
N PRO A 503 -14.76 3.75 10.59
CA PRO A 503 -14.28 3.40 9.26
C PRO A 503 -13.85 4.66 8.51
N VAL A 504 -12.66 4.65 7.90
CA VAL A 504 -12.08 5.83 7.24
C VAL A 504 -11.61 5.50 5.84
N ASP A 505 -11.86 6.45 4.94
CA ASP A 505 -11.28 6.47 3.61
C ASP A 505 -10.23 7.59 3.53
N VAL A 506 -9.04 7.25 3.06
CA VAL A 506 -7.93 8.18 2.94
C VAL A 506 -7.32 8.15 1.55
N LEU A 507 -7.00 9.33 1.04
CA LEU A 507 -6.13 9.49 -0.11
C LEU A 507 -4.68 9.34 0.38
N VAL A 508 -3.96 8.39 -0.19
CA VAL A 508 -2.56 8.08 0.17
C VAL A 508 -1.63 8.60 -0.91
N MET A 509 -0.68 9.41 -0.53
CA MET A 509 0.32 9.99 -1.42
C MET A 509 1.72 9.57 -0.96
N GLY A 510 2.45 8.85 -1.81
CA GLY A 510 3.80 8.39 -1.51
C GLY A 510 4.79 9.56 -1.30
N LYS A 511 5.84 9.32 -0.53
CA LYS A 511 6.89 10.30 -0.17
C LYS A 511 7.45 11.05 -1.39
N ASN A 512 7.70 10.37 -2.50
CA ASN A 512 8.27 10.98 -3.69
C ASN A 512 7.32 12.00 -4.32
N VAL A 513 6.03 11.65 -4.43
CA VAL A 513 4.97 12.54 -4.93
C VAL A 513 4.83 13.76 -4.04
N PHE A 514 4.74 13.53 -2.74
CA PHE A 514 4.65 14.59 -1.75
C PHE A 514 5.86 15.54 -1.82
N THR A 515 7.09 14.99 -1.95
CA THR A 515 8.31 15.77 -2.04
C THR A 515 8.37 16.58 -3.34
N GLN A 516 7.98 16.00 -4.47
CA GLN A 516 7.94 16.71 -5.75
C GLN A 516 6.88 17.81 -5.75
N MET A 517 5.67 17.52 -5.27
CA MET A 517 4.60 18.52 -5.17
C MET A 517 4.94 19.64 -4.20
N SER A 518 5.52 19.31 -3.04
CA SER A 518 5.95 20.32 -2.06
C SER A 518 7.17 21.13 -2.52
N GLY A 519 8.00 20.55 -3.38
CA GLY A 519 9.15 21.22 -4.02
C GLY A 519 8.73 22.13 -5.18
N ALA A 520 7.80 21.66 -6.03
CA ALA A 520 7.31 22.39 -7.20
C ALA A 520 6.29 23.48 -6.84
N LEU A 521 5.51 23.29 -5.77
CA LEU A 521 4.43 24.19 -5.34
C LEU A 521 4.81 24.83 -4.00
N GLY A 522 5.63 25.87 -4.01
CA GLY A 522 5.99 26.65 -2.81
C GLY A 522 4.78 27.03 -1.94
N PRO A 523 3.65 27.50 -2.52
CA PRO A 523 2.43 27.81 -1.77
C PRO A 523 1.83 26.61 -1.03
N LEU A 524 1.91 25.39 -1.58
CA LEU A 524 1.43 24.18 -0.90
C LEU A 524 2.29 23.83 0.32
N ARG A 525 3.63 23.91 0.17
CA ARG A 525 4.57 23.70 1.29
C ARG A 525 4.33 24.70 2.41
N ASP A 526 4.07 25.96 2.08
CA ASP A 526 3.80 27.01 3.05
C ASP A 526 2.44 26.83 3.73
N ALA A 527 1.39 26.42 3.01
CA ALA A 527 0.09 26.11 3.57
C ALA A 527 0.17 24.91 4.53
N LEU A 528 0.93 23.86 4.18
CA LEU A 528 1.18 22.71 5.04
C LEU A 528 1.93 23.11 6.32
N ALA A 529 2.98 23.93 6.20
CA ALA A 529 3.75 24.44 7.34
C ALA A 529 2.88 25.35 8.26
N GLN A 530 2.03 26.18 7.69
CA GLN A 530 1.10 27.02 8.45
C GLN A 530 0.06 26.19 9.20
N THR A 531 -0.49 25.16 8.56
CA THR A 531 -1.46 24.26 9.20
C THR A 531 -0.83 23.48 10.35
N LEU A 532 0.43 23.03 10.19
CA LEU A 532 1.20 22.40 11.27
C LEU A 532 1.36 23.32 12.48
N ASN A 533 1.76 24.56 12.25
CA ASN A 533 1.94 25.53 13.31
C ASN A 533 0.61 25.81 14.05
N ARG A 534 -0.50 25.92 13.32
CA ARG A 534 -1.84 26.10 13.88
C ARG A 534 -2.26 24.91 14.77
N ARG A 535 -2.09 23.67 14.28
CA ARG A 535 -2.45 22.46 15.05
C ARG A 535 -1.67 22.36 16.37
N VAL A 536 -0.39 22.74 16.36
CA VAL A 536 0.43 22.73 17.58
C VAL A 536 -0.08 23.77 18.58
N VAL A 537 -0.45 24.96 18.14
CA VAL A 537 -0.96 26.01 19.02
C VAL A 537 -2.36 25.67 19.53
N ASP A 538 -3.22 25.03 18.71
CA ASP A 538 -4.55 24.56 19.13
C ASP A 538 -4.45 23.44 20.20
N MET A 539 -3.44 22.55 20.11
CA MET A 539 -3.14 21.56 21.15
C MET A 539 -2.81 22.19 22.50
N TRP A 540 -2.23 23.39 22.53
CA TRP A 540 -1.87 24.05 23.78
C TRP A 540 -3.09 24.64 24.52
N LYS A 541 -4.13 25.06 23.76
CA LYS A 541 -5.38 25.56 24.35
C LYS A 541 -6.11 24.54 25.22
N ASN A 542 -6.04 23.27 24.80
CA ASN A 542 -6.72 22.17 25.49
C ASN A 542 -5.90 21.60 26.67
N ARG A 543 -4.75 22.22 27.02
CA ARG A 543 -3.92 21.85 28.16
C ARG A 543 -3.79 23.05 29.13
N PRO A 544 -4.59 23.12 30.19
CA PRO A 544 -4.55 24.22 31.17
C PRO A 544 -3.15 24.50 31.70
N GLN A 545 -2.36 23.46 31.92
CA GLN A 545 -0.97 23.56 32.45
C GLN A 545 -0.03 24.27 31.48
N VAL A 546 -0.14 24.02 30.16
CA VAL A 546 0.67 24.70 29.15
C VAL A 546 0.27 26.15 28.99
N TYR A 547 -1.03 26.43 29.03
CA TYR A 547 -1.55 27.79 28.97
C TYR A 547 -1.07 28.63 30.16
N GLU A 548 -1.14 28.08 31.37
CA GLU A 548 -0.63 28.73 32.58
C GLU A 548 0.90 28.96 32.54
N LEU A 549 1.66 28.02 31.97
CA LEU A 549 3.09 28.17 31.77
C LEU A 549 3.41 29.33 30.82
N LEU A 550 2.73 29.41 29.69
CA LEU A 550 2.89 30.52 28.72
C LEU A 550 2.49 31.85 29.30
N ARG A 551 1.42 31.90 30.12
CA ARG A 551 0.92 33.11 30.81
C ARG A 551 1.90 33.64 31.85
N LYS A 552 2.66 32.75 32.49
CA LYS A 552 3.68 33.11 33.50
C LYS A 552 5.03 33.51 32.90
N THR A 553 5.23 33.28 31.58
CA THR A 553 6.52 33.50 30.92
C THR A 553 6.44 34.77 30.05
N PRO A 554 7.19 35.84 30.36
CA PRO A 554 7.24 37.03 29.53
C PRO A 554 7.95 36.76 28.20
N VAL A 555 7.50 37.43 27.13
CA VAL A 555 8.07 37.32 25.77
C VAL A 555 9.55 37.60 25.79
N ARG A 556 10.03 38.54 26.58
CA ARG A 556 11.46 38.89 26.77
C ARG A 556 12.35 37.68 27.07
N GLN A 557 11.83 36.67 27.77
CA GLN A 557 12.58 35.46 28.14
C GLN A 557 12.80 34.53 26.96
N LEU A 558 11.94 34.54 25.95
CA LEU A 558 11.97 33.63 24.82
C LEU A 558 12.28 34.31 23.47
N MET A 559 12.32 35.65 23.43
CA MET A 559 12.64 36.37 22.22
C MET A 559 14.09 36.11 21.76
N GLU A 560 14.32 36.24 20.48
CA GLU A 560 15.61 36.17 19.80
C GLU A 560 15.94 37.56 19.24
N ALA A 561 17.21 37.80 18.90
CA ALA A 561 17.60 39.03 18.19
C ALA A 561 16.86 39.15 16.84
N ALA A 562 16.48 40.35 16.46
CA ALA A 562 15.87 40.60 15.17
C ALA A 562 16.86 40.25 14.04
N PRO A 563 16.37 39.66 12.90
CA PRO A 563 17.23 39.42 11.73
C PRO A 563 17.92 40.70 11.26
N GLN A 564 19.19 40.59 10.96
CA GLN A 564 19.99 41.69 10.43
C GLN A 564 20.45 41.37 8.99
N PRO A 565 20.65 42.40 8.11
CA PRO A 565 20.37 43.82 8.36
C PRO A 565 18.88 44.15 8.41
N LEU A 566 18.53 45.30 9.03
CA LEU A 566 17.22 45.88 8.84
C LEU A 566 17.18 46.55 7.46
N LEU A 567 16.13 46.27 6.68
CA LEU A 567 15.92 46.91 5.39
C LEU A 567 15.36 48.32 5.59
N LYS A 568 15.67 49.23 4.65
CA LYS A 568 15.07 50.57 4.62
C LYS A 568 13.82 50.56 3.74
N PRO A 569 12.86 51.44 3.95
CA PRO A 569 11.70 51.61 3.07
C PRO A 569 12.08 51.83 1.59
N THR A 570 13.27 52.39 1.37
CA THR A 570 13.87 52.67 0.05
C THR A 570 14.70 51.53 -0.51
N THR A 571 14.95 50.45 0.24
CA THR A 571 15.67 49.27 -0.25
C THR A 571 14.96 48.69 -1.46
N THR A 572 15.67 48.51 -2.56
CA THR A 572 15.10 47.99 -3.81
C THR A 572 14.76 46.49 -3.69
N MET A 573 13.91 46.00 -4.55
CA MET A 573 13.55 44.58 -4.63
C MET A 573 14.78 43.72 -4.91
N GLN A 574 15.73 44.21 -5.74
CA GLN A 574 16.97 43.52 -6.04
C GLN A 574 17.85 43.39 -4.79
N GLU A 575 18.06 44.51 -4.07
CA GLU A 575 18.83 44.49 -2.81
C GLU A 575 18.21 43.63 -1.75
N ALA A 576 16.86 43.69 -1.61
CA ALA A 576 16.13 42.81 -0.70
C ALA A 576 16.32 41.32 -1.08
N SER A 577 16.20 40.97 -2.38
CA SER A 577 16.43 39.61 -2.86
C SER A 577 17.84 39.11 -2.57
N GLN A 578 18.83 40.00 -2.77
CA GLN A 578 20.24 39.69 -2.47
C GLN A 578 20.43 39.45 -0.96
N ALA A 579 19.83 40.27 -0.11
CA ALA A 579 19.86 40.08 1.36
C ALA A 579 19.30 38.73 1.80
N PHE A 580 18.21 38.24 1.16
CA PHE A 580 17.65 36.90 1.43
C PHE A 580 18.65 35.80 1.07
N VAL A 581 19.36 35.93 -0.03
CA VAL A 581 20.41 34.97 -0.49
C VAL A 581 21.63 34.98 0.43
N GLU A 582 22.13 36.16 0.75
CA GLU A 582 23.35 36.31 1.55
C GLU A 582 23.18 35.92 3.02
N HIS A 583 22.05 36.25 3.62
CA HIS A 583 21.84 36.03 5.06
C HIS A 583 20.99 34.80 5.39
N GLY A 584 20.31 34.19 4.41
CA GLY A 584 19.51 32.97 4.59
C GLY A 584 18.32 33.12 5.55
N HIS A 585 17.83 34.34 5.75
CA HIS A 585 16.69 34.60 6.63
C HIS A 585 15.35 34.34 5.94
N GLU A 586 14.32 33.99 6.70
CA GLU A 586 12.96 33.77 6.16
C GLU A 586 12.17 35.08 5.99
N PHE A 587 12.60 36.14 6.64
CA PHE A 587 12.01 37.48 6.60
C PHE A 587 13.01 38.52 7.07
N PHE A 588 12.78 39.79 6.68
CA PHE A 588 13.48 40.96 7.17
C PHE A 588 12.49 41.99 7.70
N TYR A 589 12.88 42.74 8.72
CA TYR A 589 12.13 43.90 9.18
C TYR A 589 12.58 45.15 8.42
N VAL A 590 11.59 46.03 8.15
CA VAL A 590 11.82 47.29 7.49
C VAL A 590 11.71 48.42 8.56
N SER A 591 12.72 49.30 8.56
CA SER A 591 12.80 50.39 9.49
C SER A 591 13.43 51.63 8.81
N ALA A 592 12.78 52.76 8.89
CA ALA A 592 13.26 54.02 8.33
C ALA A 592 14.36 54.66 9.19
N ASP A 593 14.25 54.53 10.50
CA ASP A 593 15.16 55.14 11.48
C ASP A 593 16.14 54.11 12.12
N GLY A 594 16.07 52.86 11.73
CA GLY A 594 16.83 51.78 12.32
C GLY A 594 16.42 51.33 13.72
N ALA A 595 15.37 51.90 14.27
CA ALA A 595 14.90 51.62 15.61
C ALA A 595 13.44 51.16 15.65
N LYS A 596 12.51 51.81 14.90
CA LYS A 596 11.10 51.48 14.87
C LYS A 596 10.77 50.59 13.70
N ILE A 597 9.84 49.62 13.91
CA ILE A 597 9.40 48.76 12.85
C ILE A 597 8.30 49.40 12.00
N ASP A 598 8.53 49.55 10.71
CA ASP A 598 7.60 50.09 9.72
C ASP A 598 6.92 48.96 8.95
N GLY A 599 7.65 47.88 8.68
CA GLY A 599 7.13 46.77 7.88
C GLY A 599 7.92 45.48 8.05
N VAL A 600 7.44 44.47 7.37
CA VAL A 600 8.10 43.13 7.21
C VAL A 600 8.11 42.77 5.75
N VAL A 601 9.24 42.28 5.25
CA VAL A 601 9.39 41.70 3.92
C VAL A 601 9.66 40.22 4.09
N THR A 602 8.90 39.38 3.37
CA THR A 602 9.09 37.93 3.28
C THR A 602 9.43 37.54 1.85
N ILE A 603 9.95 36.32 1.65
CA ILE A 603 10.17 35.77 0.31
C ILE A 603 8.89 35.77 -0.53
N THR A 604 7.73 35.54 0.12
CA THR A 604 6.43 35.55 -0.54
C THR A 604 6.04 36.95 -1.06
N ASP A 605 6.45 38.01 -0.37
CA ASP A 605 6.20 39.38 -0.81
C ASP A 605 7.01 39.73 -2.04
N LEU A 606 8.25 39.24 -2.15
CA LEU A 606 9.08 39.36 -3.36
C LEU A 606 8.44 38.65 -4.56
N TYR A 607 7.92 37.44 -4.35
CA TYR A 607 7.24 36.69 -5.42
C TYR A 607 5.93 37.34 -5.88
N ARG A 608 5.15 37.96 -4.98
CA ARG A 608 3.90 38.66 -5.31
C ARG A 608 4.17 39.94 -6.09
N ALA A 609 5.28 40.60 -5.86
CA ALA A 609 5.66 41.83 -6.53
C ALA A 609 6.18 41.59 -7.97
N GLN A 610 6.39 40.33 -8.40
CA GLN A 610 6.95 39.92 -9.70
C GLN A 610 5.97 39.56 -10.84
N PRO A 611 4.65 39.73 -10.82
CA PRO A 611 3.87 39.39 -12.01
C PRO A 611 4.00 40.48 -13.09
N GLY A 612 4.89 40.23 -14.06
CA GLY A 612 4.83 40.81 -15.39
C GLY A 612 5.55 42.13 -15.67
N SER A 613 6.32 42.70 -14.76
CA SER A 613 7.20 43.83 -15.07
C SER A 613 8.53 43.80 -14.31
N THR A 614 9.57 43.82 -15.07
CA THR A 614 11.00 43.88 -14.68
C THR A 614 11.38 45.18 -13.98
N ASN A 615 10.80 45.51 -12.86
CA ASN A 615 11.30 46.66 -12.12
C ASN A 615 12.01 46.21 -10.84
N SER A 616 13.28 45.82 -11.01
CA SER A 616 14.22 45.51 -9.92
C SER A 616 14.41 46.65 -8.92
N GLU A 617 13.99 47.86 -9.30
CA GLU A 617 14.14 49.11 -8.53
C GLU A 617 12.94 49.42 -7.61
N THR A 618 11.86 48.58 -7.58
CA THR A 618 10.73 48.80 -6.71
C THR A 618 11.14 48.86 -5.23
N PRO A 619 10.83 49.94 -4.49
CA PRO A 619 11.27 50.09 -3.10
C PRO A 619 10.44 49.20 -2.15
N ALA A 620 11.04 48.77 -1.04
CA ALA A 620 10.42 47.90 -0.05
C ALA A 620 9.11 48.45 0.53
N SER A 621 8.96 49.75 0.56
CA SER A 621 7.70 50.42 1.01
C SER A 621 6.47 50.05 0.13
N GLU A 622 6.67 49.55 -1.10
CA GLU A 622 5.58 49.16 -2.00
C GLU A 622 5.15 47.70 -1.84
N PHE A 623 6.12 46.81 -1.52
CA PHE A 623 5.82 45.36 -1.42
C PHE A 623 5.88 44.80 0.00
N MET A 624 6.34 45.56 1.00
CA MET A 624 6.35 45.12 2.39
C MET A 624 4.93 45.02 3.01
N THR A 625 4.75 44.12 3.97
CA THR A 625 3.59 44.12 4.85
C THR A 625 3.74 45.32 5.82
N LYS A 626 2.91 46.35 5.65
CA LYS A 626 2.92 47.55 6.46
C LYS A 626 2.26 47.32 7.81
N ASN A 627 2.72 48.01 8.83
CA ASN A 627 2.18 47.93 10.19
C ASN A 627 1.99 46.49 10.71
N PRO A 628 3.04 45.68 10.74
CA PRO A 628 2.93 44.30 11.16
C PRO A 628 2.41 44.19 12.59
N VAL A 629 1.74 43.07 12.89
CA VAL A 629 1.32 42.73 14.26
C VAL A 629 2.57 42.58 15.12
N VAL A 630 2.61 43.26 16.27
CA VAL A 630 3.72 43.27 17.21
C VAL A 630 3.30 42.76 18.58
N VAL A 631 4.24 42.27 19.37
CA VAL A 631 4.06 41.99 20.81
C VAL A 631 5.08 42.78 21.60
N ALA A 632 4.69 43.22 22.80
CA ALA A 632 5.62 43.89 23.70
C ALA A 632 6.53 42.87 24.39
N ALA A 633 7.75 43.30 24.71
CA ALA A 633 8.71 42.42 25.41
C ALA A 633 8.19 41.94 26.78
N ASP A 634 7.34 42.73 27.41
CA ASP A 634 6.74 42.44 28.73
C ASP A 634 5.36 41.77 28.63
N ASP A 635 4.80 41.60 27.42
CA ASP A 635 3.62 40.73 27.23
C ASP A 635 3.98 39.28 27.62
N ASP A 636 3.00 38.51 28.06
CA ASP A 636 3.19 37.09 28.31
C ASP A 636 3.19 36.24 26.99
N CYS A 637 3.85 35.12 27.01
CA CYS A 637 3.96 34.25 25.82
C CYS A 637 2.62 33.70 25.33
N SER A 638 1.53 33.75 26.13
CA SER A 638 0.21 33.34 25.67
C SER A 638 -0.38 34.37 24.70
N VAL A 639 -0.07 35.69 24.88
CA VAL A 639 -0.43 36.75 23.94
C VAL A 639 0.29 36.54 22.59
N ALA A 640 1.59 36.25 22.62
CA ALA A 640 2.33 35.93 21.42
C ALA A 640 1.81 34.68 20.69
N ALA A 641 1.48 33.62 21.44
CA ALA A 641 0.89 32.39 20.91
C ALA A 641 -0.49 32.64 20.28
N ALA A 642 -1.31 33.48 20.93
CA ALA A 642 -2.62 33.87 20.41
C ALA A 642 -2.51 34.66 19.09
N ALA A 643 -1.61 35.65 19.03
CA ALA A 643 -1.37 36.47 17.84
C ALA A 643 -0.82 35.64 16.67
N ILE A 644 0.14 34.75 16.94
CA ILE A 644 0.67 33.79 15.93
C ILE A 644 -0.47 32.95 15.32
N ARG A 645 -1.38 32.47 16.12
CA ARG A 645 -2.54 31.69 15.68
C ARG A 645 -3.54 32.51 14.87
N GLU A 646 -3.94 33.66 15.41
CA GLU A 646 -4.97 34.51 14.83
C GLU A 646 -4.55 35.03 13.45
N TYR A 647 -3.32 35.53 13.34
CA TYR A 647 -2.78 36.10 12.11
C TYR A 647 -1.99 35.12 11.27
N ARG A 648 -1.91 33.84 11.65
CA ARG A 648 -1.19 32.75 10.93
C ARG A 648 0.27 33.03 10.68
N LEU A 649 0.98 33.61 11.66
CA LEU A 649 2.36 34.05 11.52
C LEU A 649 3.37 32.97 11.94
N LYS A 650 4.55 32.97 11.34
CA LYS A 650 5.70 32.12 11.73
C LYS A 650 6.54 32.75 12.84
N SER A 651 6.53 34.07 12.88
CA SER A 651 7.23 34.89 13.86
C SER A 651 6.50 36.20 14.08
N LEU A 652 6.74 36.84 15.22
CA LEU A 652 6.26 38.16 15.56
C LEU A 652 7.44 39.05 15.89
N PRO A 653 7.45 40.32 15.42
CA PRO A 653 8.37 41.33 15.93
C PRO A 653 8.04 41.64 17.38
N VAL A 654 9.08 41.72 18.20
CA VAL A 654 8.99 42.13 19.61
C VAL A 654 9.44 43.57 19.72
N VAL A 655 8.58 44.38 20.31
CA VAL A 655 8.85 45.80 20.53
C VAL A 655 8.96 46.11 22.03
N GLU A 656 9.62 47.19 22.39
CA GLU A 656 9.80 47.59 23.78
C GLU A 656 8.44 47.94 24.37
N ARG A 657 7.67 48.81 23.67
CA ARG A 657 6.27 49.13 23.95
C ARG A 657 5.47 49.17 22.65
N LYS A 658 4.21 48.78 22.68
CA LYS A 658 3.32 48.78 21.50
C LYS A 658 3.16 50.14 20.85
N ASP A 659 3.14 51.21 21.68
CA ASP A 659 2.86 52.58 21.24
C ASP A 659 4.06 53.19 20.48
N ASP A 660 5.30 52.91 20.89
CA ASP A 660 6.47 53.49 20.27
C ASP A 660 7.08 52.62 19.15
N ARG A 661 6.66 51.35 19.07
CA ARG A 661 7.07 50.33 18.07
C ARG A 661 8.58 50.17 17.97
N LYS A 662 9.35 50.46 18.99
CA LYS A 662 10.80 50.26 19.00
C LYS A 662 11.10 48.77 19.01
N LEU A 663 11.77 48.28 17.93
CA LEU A 663 12.09 46.87 17.72
C LEU A 663 13.20 46.46 18.68
N VAL A 664 12.96 45.42 19.48
CA VAL A 664 13.94 44.86 20.41
C VAL A 664 14.26 43.37 20.11
N GLY A 665 13.50 42.74 19.24
CA GLY A 665 13.77 41.35 18.87
C GLY A 665 12.65 40.73 18.04
N CYS A 666 12.62 39.41 18.00
CA CYS A 666 11.52 38.64 17.42
C CYS A 666 11.25 37.40 18.26
N ILE A 667 10.01 36.88 18.20
CA ILE A 667 9.63 35.62 18.79
C ILE A 667 9.11 34.69 17.69
N ARG A 668 9.70 33.48 17.59
CA ARG A 668 9.35 32.47 16.57
C ARG A 668 8.55 31.34 17.18
N VAL A 669 7.62 30.76 16.40
CA VAL A 669 6.81 29.59 16.81
C VAL A 669 7.71 28.48 17.35
N ARG A 670 8.81 28.16 16.65
CA ARG A 670 9.75 27.10 17.07
C ARG A 670 10.33 27.31 18.47
N ARG A 671 10.52 28.57 18.89
CA ARG A 671 11.09 28.90 20.20
C ARG A 671 10.06 28.67 21.32
N LEU A 672 8.83 29.11 21.09
CA LEU A 672 7.70 28.83 21.97
C LEU A 672 7.46 27.31 22.11
N MET A 673 7.51 26.58 20.98
CA MET A 673 7.38 25.11 20.98
C MET A 673 8.48 24.43 21.79
N GLY A 674 9.74 24.82 21.54
CA GLY A 674 10.90 24.23 22.24
C GLY A 674 10.81 24.44 23.75
N PHE A 675 10.37 25.64 24.19
CA PHE A 675 10.18 25.96 25.60
C PHE A 675 9.10 25.09 26.23
N VAL A 676 7.90 25.01 25.62
CA VAL A 676 6.79 24.18 26.10
C VAL A 676 7.16 22.72 26.18
N MET A 677 7.88 22.19 25.18
CA MET A 677 8.33 20.78 25.17
C MET A 677 9.35 20.51 26.30
N LYS A 678 10.27 21.42 26.52
CA LYS A 678 11.32 21.28 27.54
C LYS A 678 10.72 21.29 28.97
N GLU A 679 9.81 22.20 29.24
CA GLU A 679 9.17 22.31 30.55
C GLU A 679 8.14 21.18 30.80
N SER A 680 7.43 20.73 29.76
CA SER A 680 6.56 19.56 29.86
C SER A 680 7.34 18.28 30.17
N ALA A 681 8.56 18.13 29.61
CA ALA A 681 9.44 17.00 29.93
C ALA A 681 9.98 17.07 31.36
N ARG A 682 10.32 18.27 31.87
CA ARG A 682 10.76 18.48 33.26
C ARG A 682 9.67 18.14 34.28
N THR A 683 8.42 18.51 33.99
CA THR A 683 7.28 18.22 34.87
C THR A 683 6.92 16.73 34.88
N ALA A 684 7.22 16.00 33.81
CA ALA A 684 7.03 14.55 33.72
C ALA A 684 8.13 13.76 34.46
N SER A 685 9.36 14.30 34.57
CA SER A 685 10.48 13.65 35.28
C SER A 685 10.51 13.94 36.79
N SER A 686 9.68 14.86 37.27
CA SER A 686 9.53 15.20 38.70
C SER A 686 8.28 14.60 39.36
N ARG A 687 7.56 13.76 38.66
CA ARG A 687 6.50 12.88 39.16
C ARG A 687 6.88 11.42 38.94
#